data_782114fbac9a2cccc5bec15bd52716f6
#
_entry.id   782114fbac9a2cccc5bec15bd52716f6
#
_cell.length_a   1.000
_cell.length_b   1.000
_cell.length_c   1.000
_cell.angle_alpha   90.00
_cell.angle_beta   90.00
_cell.angle_gamma   90.00
#
_symmetry.space_group_name_H-M   'P 1'
#
loop_
_entity.id
_entity.type
_entity.pdbx_description
1 polymer ?
#
loop_
_entity_poly.entity_id
_entity_poly.type
_entity_poly.pdbx_seq_one_letter_code
_entity_poly.pdbx_strand_id
1 'polypeptide(L)'
;MKNRLLALMALCGATSSTLPLWAAWEDPELQFVEPNLATDGTGGGVYYVYHVATQKFMGNSATRLVVSDQGQEVTLTYGEDYELSRRPETDPEYFTGKGWRLSMMNAPTNGGYHELFLNTGGAEIYVDHNKTGHILWKIVKEGEVYRIKVIDEDKLYGVAAQDGLYANSYIAVGEGETEVDPLIDKSMAGQENAGDEWKFVSVEAYEAFQAKKKLLGQLNKADEVGFTGYGEYADVYNNPKATAEEVEAAATGLKQAIVNWQSSNATPEHPVDFTNVITNNSFADGTTNGWTTVGTPGVQSVSYETPTNEYKMQNFAEKWTWADGSNLNSLANDPMEVSQVLESMPVGKYRLTANTIGYQQGNRDIVPYGVYLYAENGGIESRAEAHSLEFGGLRDGVVSESDPYPRNTVLEFFAMDGTIKVGFKTVNTNCNWVGVDNFKLEYLGQVEGGMAEELKKVITQAEELKNGYDLQFKKYSAAGETKFNQSVETAKQAADNPDTDDKTLGLVLTSLQEGMDELKADVNAYEILNVKRQELLTEWDESPYAEVDFPEYEKYVYGLDDAYEQRTFDPAEVDSIQPRADRLWMSCVREALTNGDTDNVTGLMVNPNFEGSNDGWTKTGDGDFKNDGTRVTEVWGGQNWEVYQEINNLPQGSYKIKAQAFYNPSSTNDNAWHEGWGQEGDETSNIHGYLFGNDASEPLLHVTACPQEENVAENCEEVTWTEDASLAGKWLCYGKNSAQEVFEADEGNYLNATTCYVGKDGKLRVGVKMSGVTWGAAWVVFDNFQVEYLGADNMDGAQTALDALIREANEMLVSDALTTQEAKDGLSKAIEAASGVGE
;
A
#
# COMPACT_ATOMS: atom_id res chain seq x y z
N MET A 1 -11.53 28.49 33.36
CA MET A 1 -12.56 27.70 32.63
C MET A 1 -13.80 27.31 33.46
N LYS A 2 -14.23 28.14 34.45
CA LYS A 2 -15.38 27.84 35.31
C LYS A 2 -16.70 28.54 34.89
N ASN A 3 -16.74 29.28 33.79
CA ASN A 3 -17.91 30.15 33.45
C ASN A 3 -18.59 29.80 32.11
N ARG A 4 -18.42 28.61 31.53
CA ARG A 4 -19.11 28.18 30.30
C ARG A 4 -20.08 27.01 30.44
N LEU A 5 -20.22 26.41 31.63
CA LEU A 5 -21.12 25.27 31.88
C LEU A 5 -22.53 25.70 32.39
N LEU A 6 -22.75 26.98 32.63
CA LEU A 6 -24.06 27.50 33.15
C LEU A 6 -25.01 28.07 32.09
N ALA A 7 -24.66 28.01 30.79
CA ALA A 7 -25.47 28.63 29.73
C ALA A 7 -26.30 27.65 28.88
N LEU A 8 -26.21 26.33 29.11
CA LEU A 8 -26.94 25.32 28.31
C LEU A 8 -28.14 24.66 29.02
N MET A 9 -28.50 25.12 30.25
CA MET A 9 -29.64 24.56 31.00
C MET A 9 -30.90 25.45 30.98
N ALA A 10 -31.03 26.39 30.05
CA ALA A 10 -32.13 27.34 30.07
C ALA A 10 -33.11 27.25 28.89
N LEU A 11 -33.20 26.11 28.18
CA LEU A 11 -34.20 25.97 27.11
C LEU A 11 -34.80 24.55 26.97
N CYS A 12 -35.37 24.02 28.04
CA CYS A 12 -36.40 22.97 27.94
C CYS A 12 -37.34 23.13 29.13
N GLY A 13 -38.56 23.53 28.85
CA GLY A 13 -39.58 23.86 29.86
C GLY A 13 -40.11 22.61 30.54
N ALA A 14 -40.19 22.74 31.85
CA ALA A 14 -41.20 22.23 32.78
C ALA A 14 -41.77 20.84 32.59
N THR A 15 -41.09 19.83 33.21
CA THR A 15 -41.76 18.90 34.16
C THR A 15 -40.80 18.68 35.31
N SER A 16 -41.25 19.02 36.50
CA SER A 16 -40.47 18.90 37.74
C SER A 16 -40.34 17.42 38.17
N SER A 17 -39.23 16.83 37.75
CA SER A 17 -38.63 15.75 38.53
C SER A 17 -37.27 16.29 39.05
N THR A 18 -37.18 16.53 40.33
CA THR A 18 -35.93 16.81 41.04
C THR A 18 -35.02 15.59 40.85
N LEU A 19 -34.15 15.63 39.85
CA LEU A 19 -33.01 14.72 39.80
C LEU A 19 -32.14 15.07 41.03
N PRO A 20 -31.76 14.13 41.90
CA PRO A 20 -30.84 14.39 42.96
C PRO A 20 -29.54 14.90 42.33
N LEU A 21 -29.00 16.00 42.90
CA LEU A 21 -27.64 16.42 42.61
C LEU A 21 -26.71 15.32 43.15
N TRP A 22 -26.25 14.40 42.29
CA TRP A 22 -25.28 13.38 42.69
C TRP A 22 -24.00 14.10 43.08
N ALA A 23 -23.50 13.83 44.29
CA ALA A 23 -22.16 14.27 44.68
C ALA A 23 -21.17 13.56 43.73
N ALA A 24 -20.32 14.30 43.08
CA ALA A 24 -19.28 13.72 42.24
C ALA A 24 -18.41 12.82 43.11
N TRP A 25 -18.09 11.64 42.59
CA TRP A 25 -17.15 10.71 43.23
C TRP A 25 -15.81 11.40 43.43
N GLU A 26 -15.19 11.22 44.61
CA GLU A 26 -13.84 11.77 44.86
C GLU A 26 -12.81 10.93 44.09
N ASP A 27 -11.80 11.62 43.52
CA ASP A 27 -10.70 10.94 42.88
C ASP A 27 -9.92 10.07 43.87
N PRO A 28 -9.38 8.91 43.45
CA PRO A 28 -8.62 8.05 44.34
C PRO A 28 -7.31 8.73 44.76
N GLU A 29 -7.01 8.67 46.06
CA GLU A 29 -5.75 9.19 46.61
C GLU A 29 -4.59 8.25 46.26
N LEU A 30 -3.52 8.81 45.76
CA LEU A 30 -2.27 8.10 45.53
C LEU A 30 -1.44 8.05 46.82
N GLN A 31 -1.08 6.83 47.24
CA GLN A 31 -0.28 6.61 48.44
C GLN A 31 1.23 6.68 48.08
N PHE A 32 1.95 7.62 48.70
CA PHE A 32 3.39 7.77 48.50
C PHE A 32 4.16 7.00 49.58
N VAL A 33 5.35 6.50 49.21
CA VAL A 33 6.24 5.77 50.10
C VAL A 33 7.62 6.41 50.12
N GLU A 34 8.38 6.21 51.21
CA GLU A 34 9.80 6.53 51.23
C GLU A 34 10.57 5.40 50.52
N PRO A 35 11.34 5.68 49.45
CA PRO A 35 12.19 4.68 48.83
C PRO A 35 13.31 4.25 49.77
N ASN A 36 13.72 3.00 49.72
CA ASN A 36 14.86 2.53 50.50
C ASN A 36 16.19 3.02 49.89
N LEU A 37 16.70 4.13 50.41
CA LEU A 37 17.91 4.77 49.92
C LEU A 37 19.16 4.40 50.76
N ALA A 38 19.20 3.27 51.46
CA ALA A 38 20.37 2.78 52.17
C ALA A 38 21.51 2.47 51.18
N THR A 39 22.73 2.91 51.53
CA THR A 39 23.94 2.80 50.70
C THR A 39 24.87 1.66 51.12
N ASP A 40 24.45 0.83 52.06
CA ASP A 40 25.19 -0.29 52.63
C ASP A 40 24.97 -1.62 51.88
N GLY A 41 24.27 -1.60 50.76
CA GLY A 41 23.89 -2.75 49.94
C GLY A 41 22.50 -3.34 50.29
N THR A 42 21.79 -2.77 51.26
CA THR A 42 20.40 -3.15 51.61
C THR A 42 19.37 -2.23 50.97
N GLY A 43 19.82 -1.14 50.35
CA GLY A 43 18.95 -0.19 49.64
C GLY A 43 18.57 -0.61 48.23
N GLY A 44 17.56 0.04 47.73
CA GLY A 44 17.01 -0.19 46.40
C GLY A 44 15.55 -0.66 46.44
N GLY A 45 15.06 -1.19 45.32
CA GLY A 45 13.69 -1.68 45.18
C GLY A 45 13.05 -1.25 43.88
N VAL A 46 11.81 -1.67 43.67
CA VAL A 46 11.01 -1.32 42.50
C VAL A 46 9.92 -0.33 42.90
N TYR A 47 9.81 0.75 42.17
CA TYR A 47 8.86 1.82 42.44
C TYR A 47 8.27 2.37 41.13
N TYR A 48 7.13 3.03 41.24
CA TYR A 48 6.69 4.03 40.26
C TYR A 48 7.13 5.41 40.76
N VAL A 49 7.60 6.24 39.82
CA VAL A 49 8.11 7.58 40.16
C VAL A 49 7.13 8.62 39.62
N TYR A 50 6.57 9.40 40.55
CA TYR A 50 5.49 10.35 40.28
C TYR A 50 6.01 11.77 40.24
N HIS A 51 5.72 12.50 39.17
CA HIS A 51 6.07 13.90 39.00
C HIS A 51 5.00 14.80 39.62
N VAL A 52 5.41 15.64 40.60
CA VAL A 52 4.48 16.41 41.41
C VAL A 52 3.72 17.48 40.59
N ALA A 53 4.41 18.20 39.70
CA ALA A 53 3.83 19.32 38.97
C ALA A 53 2.86 18.87 37.89
N THR A 54 3.18 17.80 37.13
CA THR A 54 2.29 17.29 36.04
C THR A 54 1.28 16.29 36.51
N GLN A 55 1.42 15.78 37.75
CA GLN A 55 0.58 14.67 38.26
C GLN A 55 0.62 13.39 37.41
N LYS A 56 1.77 13.12 36.79
CA LYS A 56 2.01 11.98 35.92
C LYS A 56 3.14 11.11 36.42
N PHE A 57 3.25 9.91 35.90
CA PHE A 57 4.29 8.95 36.26
C PHE A 57 5.41 8.92 35.22
N MET A 58 6.63 8.68 35.69
CA MET A 58 7.81 8.43 34.87
C MET A 58 7.65 7.17 34.03
N GLY A 59 8.07 7.23 32.80
CA GLY A 59 8.10 6.12 31.84
C GLY A 59 8.99 6.45 30.65
N ASN A 60 8.93 5.67 29.59
CA ASN A 60 9.66 5.96 28.36
C ASN A 60 8.77 5.89 27.12
N SER A 61 9.11 6.72 26.13
CA SER A 61 8.57 6.66 24.77
C SER A 61 9.75 6.44 23.83
N ALA A 62 9.79 5.28 23.17
CA ALA A 62 11.00 4.81 22.49
C ALA A 62 12.21 4.84 23.45
N THR A 63 13.24 5.63 23.18
CA THR A 63 14.41 5.78 24.05
C THR A 63 14.34 7.01 24.97
N ARG A 64 13.35 7.89 24.81
CA ARG A 64 13.22 9.13 25.59
C ARG A 64 12.54 8.88 26.94
N LEU A 65 13.01 9.55 27.99
CA LEU A 65 12.31 9.56 29.26
C LEU A 65 11.12 10.55 29.18
N VAL A 66 9.95 10.10 29.61
CA VAL A 66 8.71 10.89 29.56
C VAL A 66 7.88 10.73 30.83
N VAL A 67 6.90 11.58 31.02
CA VAL A 67 5.84 11.40 32.02
C VAL A 67 4.49 11.16 31.34
N SER A 68 3.71 10.22 31.84
CA SER A 68 2.39 9.86 31.33
C SER A 68 1.43 9.45 32.45
N ASP A 69 0.15 9.33 32.14
CA ASP A 69 -0.85 8.85 33.10
C ASP A 69 -0.62 7.39 33.52
N GLN A 70 0.09 6.63 32.66
CA GLN A 70 0.53 5.27 32.96
C GLN A 70 2.05 5.28 33.09
N GLY A 71 2.55 4.99 34.29
CA GLY A 71 3.98 4.88 34.55
C GLY A 71 4.56 3.52 34.19
N GLN A 72 5.86 3.44 34.33
CA GLN A 72 6.60 2.18 34.29
C GLN A 72 7.32 1.93 35.60
N GLU A 73 7.56 0.66 35.90
CA GLU A 73 8.39 0.28 37.05
C GLU A 73 9.81 0.79 36.89
N VAL A 74 10.28 1.50 37.91
CA VAL A 74 11.66 1.99 38.04
C VAL A 74 12.38 1.18 39.12
N THR A 75 13.35 0.39 38.70
CA THR A 75 14.21 -0.35 39.62
C THR A 75 15.36 0.54 40.08
N LEU A 76 15.49 0.75 41.39
CA LEU A 76 16.62 1.45 42.02
C LEU A 76 17.67 0.45 42.43
N THR A 77 18.94 0.71 42.06
CA THR A 77 20.10 -0.08 42.51
C THR A 77 21.25 0.84 42.86
N TYR A 78 21.81 0.70 44.06
CA TYR A 78 22.98 1.47 44.46
C TYR A 78 24.27 0.71 44.14
N GLY A 79 25.19 1.37 43.42
CA GLY A 79 26.43 0.72 43.01
C GLY A 79 27.37 1.59 42.19
N GLU A 80 28.38 0.98 41.65
CA GLU A 80 29.38 1.61 40.79
C GLU A 80 28.90 1.60 39.32
N ASP A 81 29.41 2.54 38.54
CA ASP A 81 29.41 2.40 37.10
C ASP A 81 30.49 1.40 36.71
N TYR A 82 30.03 0.21 36.32
CA TYR A 82 30.91 -0.91 36.03
C TYR A 82 31.81 -0.66 34.81
N GLU A 83 31.33 0.06 33.84
CA GLU A 83 32.08 0.35 32.59
C GLU A 83 33.23 1.35 32.89
N LEU A 84 32.95 2.36 33.76
CA LEU A 84 33.94 3.39 34.11
C LEU A 84 34.97 2.93 35.09
N SER A 85 34.59 2.13 36.07
CA SER A 85 35.50 1.61 37.07
C SER A 85 36.51 0.62 36.49
N ARG A 86 36.31 0.12 35.30
CA ARG A 86 37.24 -0.77 34.58
C ARG A 86 38.27 -0.07 33.71
N ARG A 87 38.09 1.23 33.47
CA ARG A 87 39.04 2.02 32.69
C ARG A 87 40.34 2.19 33.45
N PRO A 88 41.48 2.39 32.76
CA PRO A 88 42.72 2.76 33.48
C PRO A 88 42.54 4.09 34.25
N GLU A 89 43.12 4.18 35.44
CA GLU A 89 43.08 5.42 36.26
C GLU A 89 43.61 6.67 35.52
N THR A 90 44.39 6.48 34.47
CA THR A 90 44.87 7.54 33.58
C THR A 90 43.88 8.01 32.55
N ASP A 91 42.76 7.28 32.36
CA ASP A 91 41.67 7.66 31.47
C ASP A 91 40.92 8.88 32.09
N PRO A 92 40.75 9.98 31.38
CA PRO A 92 39.99 11.13 31.87
C PRO A 92 38.55 10.81 32.23
N GLU A 93 38.03 9.70 31.78
CA GLU A 93 36.67 9.22 32.06
C GLU A 93 36.63 8.16 33.17
N TYR A 94 37.78 7.85 33.82
CA TYR A 94 37.86 6.90 34.94
C TYR A 94 37.11 7.43 36.16
N PHE A 95 36.18 6.64 36.68
CA PHE A 95 35.34 6.99 37.83
C PHE A 95 35.05 5.74 38.68
N THR A 96 35.29 5.87 40.00
CA THR A 96 35.06 4.79 40.98
C THR A 96 33.99 5.13 42.01
N GLY A 97 33.24 6.19 41.77
CA GLY A 97 32.15 6.59 42.66
C GLY A 97 30.95 5.66 42.58
N LYS A 98 30.11 5.72 43.62
CA LYS A 98 28.84 4.98 43.68
C LYS A 98 27.66 5.93 43.68
N GLY A 99 26.59 5.51 43.06
CA GLY A 99 25.34 6.27 42.98
C GLY A 99 24.15 5.36 42.78
N TRP A 100 23.01 5.97 42.63
CA TRP A 100 21.77 5.27 42.27
C TRP A 100 21.72 5.08 40.76
N ARG A 101 21.44 3.83 40.31
CA ARG A 101 21.04 3.50 38.95
C ARG A 101 19.54 3.33 38.94
N LEU A 102 18.90 3.92 37.97
CA LEU A 102 17.48 3.80 37.71
C LEU A 102 17.33 3.00 36.42
N SER A 103 16.65 1.85 36.47
CA SER A 103 16.41 1.01 35.27
C SER A 103 14.93 0.78 35.08
N MET A 104 14.50 0.75 33.85
CA MET A 104 13.15 0.40 33.47
C MET A 104 13.08 -0.45 32.20
N MET A 105 11.96 -1.11 31.97
CA MET A 105 11.75 -1.90 30.75
C MET A 105 11.60 -0.98 29.55
N ASN A 106 12.39 -1.21 28.48
CA ASN A 106 12.24 -0.53 27.21
C ASN A 106 11.85 -1.51 26.10
N ALA A 107 10.59 -1.90 26.09
CA ALA A 107 10.03 -2.85 25.13
C ALA A 107 10.09 -2.39 23.65
N PRO A 108 9.94 -1.09 23.29
CA PRO A 108 9.95 -0.67 21.90
C PRO A 108 11.29 -0.81 21.18
N THR A 109 12.43 -0.74 21.92
CA THR A 109 13.75 -0.72 21.28
C THR A 109 14.43 -2.07 21.18
N ASN A 110 14.57 -2.85 22.26
CA ASN A 110 15.23 -4.17 22.20
C ASN A 110 14.65 -5.19 23.19
N GLY A 111 13.60 -4.82 23.92
CA GLY A 111 13.08 -5.60 25.04
C GLY A 111 14.10 -5.79 26.15
N GLY A 112 13.73 -5.57 27.37
CA GLY A 112 14.60 -5.73 28.54
C GLY A 112 14.75 -4.47 29.38
N TYR A 113 15.48 -4.60 30.49
CA TYR A 113 15.72 -3.48 31.41
C TYR A 113 16.92 -2.66 30.97
N HIS A 114 16.72 -1.38 30.81
CA HIS A 114 17.72 -0.40 30.42
C HIS A 114 17.86 0.69 31.47
N GLU A 115 19.07 1.20 31.60
CA GLU A 115 19.37 2.24 32.61
C GLU A 115 19.02 3.63 32.08
N LEU A 116 18.61 4.49 33.04
CA LEU A 116 18.40 5.91 32.81
C LEU A 116 19.75 6.59 32.69
N PHE A 117 20.03 7.32 31.65
CA PHE A 117 21.27 8.02 31.46
C PHE A 117 21.12 9.44 30.88
N LEU A 118 22.02 10.32 31.22
CA LEU A 118 22.20 11.63 30.60
C LEU A 118 23.12 11.48 29.38
N ASN A 119 22.62 11.78 28.19
CA ASN A 119 23.41 11.73 26.95
C ASN A 119 24.49 12.81 26.92
N THR A 120 25.71 12.42 26.55
CA THR A 120 26.87 13.35 26.49
C THR A 120 26.87 14.23 25.22
N GLY A 121 26.10 13.93 24.20
CA GLY A 121 26.07 14.67 22.94
C GLY A 121 24.94 15.69 22.78
N GLY A 122 23.99 15.73 23.71
CA GLY A 122 22.87 16.66 23.76
C GLY A 122 22.27 16.63 25.15
N ALA A 123 21.65 17.69 25.59
CA ALA A 123 21.05 17.82 26.92
C ALA A 123 19.77 16.98 27.06
N GLU A 124 19.86 15.66 26.89
CA GLU A 124 18.68 14.78 26.80
C GLU A 124 18.83 13.58 27.74
N ILE A 125 17.72 13.11 28.29
CA ILE A 125 17.68 11.94 29.16
C ILE A 125 17.02 10.78 28.42
N TYR A 126 17.73 9.65 28.38
CA TYR A 126 17.34 8.44 27.68
C TYR A 126 17.20 7.25 28.63
N VAL A 127 16.44 6.26 28.14
CA VAL A 127 16.38 4.91 28.67
C VAL A 127 16.79 3.97 27.55
N ASP A 128 18.06 3.57 27.53
CA ASP A 128 18.61 2.71 26.48
C ASP A 128 19.74 1.82 27.00
N HIS A 129 20.13 0.83 26.20
CA HIS A 129 21.27 -0.05 26.44
C HIS A 129 22.62 0.58 26.08
N ASN A 130 22.60 1.69 25.37
CA ASN A 130 23.81 2.35 24.88
C ASN A 130 24.38 3.30 25.95
N LYS A 131 25.31 2.80 26.72
CA LYS A 131 25.87 3.46 27.90
C LYS A 131 26.88 4.58 27.56
N THR A 132 26.55 5.48 26.68
CA THR A 132 27.39 6.62 26.28
C THR A 132 27.14 7.89 27.11
N GLY A 133 26.64 7.73 28.33
CA GLY A 133 26.28 8.85 29.18
C GLY A 133 26.38 8.54 30.67
N HIS A 134 25.95 9.49 31.52
CA HIS A 134 25.91 9.31 32.97
C HIS A 134 24.73 8.45 33.38
N ILE A 135 25.01 7.34 34.04
CA ILE A 135 24.02 6.40 34.59
C ILE A 135 23.86 6.47 36.11
N LEU A 136 24.72 7.25 36.81
CA LEU A 136 24.68 7.37 38.25
C LEU A 136 23.98 8.65 38.68
N TRP A 137 23.00 8.49 39.54
CA TRP A 137 22.15 9.56 40.02
C TRP A 137 22.25 9.70 41.54
N LYS A 138 22.01 10.92 42.03
CA LYS A 138 21.86 11.24 43.46
C LYS A 138 20.39 11.54 43.70
N ILE A 139 19.77 10.79 44.61
CA ILE A 139 18.39 11.01 45.03
C ILE A 139 18.43 11.77 46.34
N VAL A 140 17.93 12.99 46.34
CA VAL A 140 17.97 13.92 47.49
C VAL A 140 16.55 14.13 47.99
N LYS A 141 16.29 13.81 49.26
CA LYS A 141 15.03 14.10 49.95
C LYS A 141 15.00 15.57 50.42
N GLU A 142 13.96 16.30 50.01
CA GLU A 142 13.70 17.67 50.46
C GLU A 142 12.25 17.78 50.97
N GLY A 143 12.06 17.70 52.26
CA GLY A 143 10.71 17.63 52.84
C GLY A 143 9.99 16.37 52.47
N GLU A 144 8.83 16.49 51.79
CA GLU A 144 7.99 15.38 51.33
C GLU A 144 8.26 14.97 49.89
N VAL A 145 9.25 15.59 49.22
CA VAL A 145 9.59 15.33 47.83
C VAL A 145 11.03 14.89 47.67
N TYR A 146 11.34 14.36 46.50
CA TYR A 146 12.69 13.96 46.11
C TYR A 146 13.10 14.72 44.86
N ARG A 147 14.38 15.04 44.78
CA ARG A 147 15.03 15.53 43.56
C ARG A 147 16.04 14.49 43.08
N ILE A 148 16.03 14.21 41.83
CA ILE A 148 16.94 13.25 41.18
C ILE A 148 17.91 14.08 40.36
N LYS A 149 19.18 14.07 40.74
CA LYS A 149 20.22 14.87 40.08
C LYS A 149 21.38 13.99 39.63
N VAL A 150 22.10 14.48 38.63
CA VAL A 150 23.35 13.87 38.18
C VAL A 150 24.35 13.98 39.37
N ILE A 151 25.17 12.94 39.57
CA ILE A 151 26.26 13.00 40.54
C ILE A 151 27.30 14.03 40.07
N ASP A 152 27.60 15.01 40.93
CA ASP A 152 28.43 16.17 40.61
C ASP A 152 29.89 16.01 41.00
N GLU A 153 30.35 14.81 41.15
CA GLU A 153 31.73 14.61 41.53
C GLU A 153 32.63 14.78 40.31
N ASP A 154 33.68 15.52 40.47
CA ASP A 154 34.67 16.09 39.56
C ASP A 154 35.04 15.40 38.25
N LYS A 155 34.36 14.32 37.88
CA LYS A 155 34.59 13.58 36.63
C LYS A 155 33.26 13.12 36.01
N LEU A 156 32.76 13.91 35.10
CA LEU A 156 31.63 13.59 34.28
C LEU A 156 32.10 13.10 32.92
N TYR A 157 31.57 12.03 32.44
CA TYR A 157 31.73 11.53 31.08
C TYR A 157 31.63 12.60 30.04
N GLY A 158 32.57 12.71 29.14
CA GLY A 158 32.49 13.45 27.87
C GLY A 158 31.96 14.88 27.93
N VAL A 159 30.90 15.13 28.68
CA VAL A 159 30.29 16.46 28.87
C VAL A 159 31.11 17.36 29.77
N ALA A 160 31.83 16.80 30.73
CA ALA A 160 32.73 17.56 31.58
C ALA A 160 33.89 18.18 30.79
N ALA A 161 34.23 17.61 29.67
CA ALA A 161 35.22 18.17 28.78
C ALA A 161 34.74 19.45 28.08
N GLN A 162 33.46 19.77 28.13
CA GLN A 162 32.85 20.91 27.45
C GLN A 162 32.27 21.96 28.43
N ASP A 163 32.59 22.05 29.71
CA ASP A 163 32.25 23.17 30.59
C ASP A 163 31.60 22.82 31.95
N GLY A 164 31.41 21.53 32.29
CA GLY A 164 30.72 21.16 33.54
C GLY A 164 29.24 21.55 33.55
N LEU A 165 28.69 21.84 32.37
CA LEU A 165 27.39 22.48 32.19
C LEU A 165 26.23 21.68 32.80
N TYR A 166 26.32 20.36 32.81
CA TYR A 166 25.28 19.47 33.32
C TYR A 166 25.59 18.86 34.69
N ALA A 167 26.77 19.17 35.25
CA ALA A 167 27.08 18.81 36.62
C ALA A 167 26.07 19.48 37.57
N ASN A 168 25.47 18.69 38.47
CA ASN A 168 24.39 19.13 39.32
C ASN A 168 23.02 19.40 38.70
N SER A 169 22.81 19.01 37.41
CA SER A 169 21.49 19.10 36.82
C SER A 169 20.51 18.13 37.48
N TYR A 170 19.28 18.60 37.65
CA TYR A 170 18.15 17.80 38.10
C TYR A 170 17.34 17.31 36.92
N ILE A 171 16.72 16.15 37.05
CA ILE A 171 15.71 15.72 36.03
C ILE A 171 14.40 16.45 36.29
N ALA A 172 13.84 17.04 35.26
CA ALA A 172 12.66 17.90 35.37
C ALA A 172 11.77 17.81 34.13
N VAL A 173 10.54 18.30 34.29
CA VAL A 173 9.57 18.39 33.16
C VAL A 173 9.17 19.85 33.00
N GLY A 174 9.29 20.41 31.81
CA GLY A 174 8.86 21.76 31.47
C GLY A 174 7.34 21.96 31.62
N GLU A 175 6.90 23.21 31.77
CA GLU A 175 5.48 23.53 31.88
C GLU A 175 4.77 23.19 30.56
N GLY A 176 3.80 22.28 30.62
CA GLY A 176 3.05 21.81 29.43
C GLY A 176 3.76 20.72 28.63
N GLU A 177 4.97 20.33 29.01
CA GLU A 177 5.76 19.29 28.36
C GLU A 177 5.46 17.90 28.96
N THR A 178 5.90 16.87 28.25
CA THR A 178 5.86 15.47 28.71
C THR A 178 7.24 14.82 28.71
N GLU A 179 8.21 15.37 28.01
CA GLU A 179 9.59 14.90 28.05
C GLU A 179 10.28 15.35 29.35
N VAL A 180 11.16 14.48 29.84
CA VAL A 180 11.96 14.72 31.03
C VAL A 180 13.36 15.10 30.58
N ASP A 181 13.79 16.31 30.95
CA ASP A 181 15.07 16.89 30.55
C ASP A 181 15.93 17.27 31.75
N PRO A 182 17.25 17.46 31.58
CA PRO A 182 18.10 17.94 32.64
C PRO A 182 17.87 19.46 32.89
N LEU A 183 17.42 19.78 34.09
CA LEU A 183 17.29 21.18 34.55
C LEU A 183 18.60 21.65 35.12
N ILE A 184 19.28 22.59 34.45
CA ILE A 184 20.54 23.19 34.88
C ILE A 184 20.26 24.44 35.74
N ASP A 185 19.43 25.34 35.23
CA ASP A 185 19.05 26.58 35.86
C ASP A 185 17.62 26.99 35.44
N LYS A 186 16.75 27.21 36.43
CA LYS A 186 15.37 27.67 36.19
C LYS A 186 15.27 29.03 35.50
N SER A 187 16.35 29.80 35.46
CA SER A 187 16.41 31.07 34.74
C SER A 187 16.63 30.91 33.23
N MET A 188 16.88 29.68 32.74
CA MET A 188 16.97 29.41 31.31
C MET A 188 15.61 29.55 30.63
N ALA A 189 15.62 30.10 29.44
CA ALA A 189 14.41 30.30 28.65
C ALA A 189 13.65 28.97 28.44
N GLY A 190 12.36 28.95 28.84
CA GLY A 190 11.51 27.76 28.74
C GLY A 190 11.56 26.83 29.95
N GLN A 191 12.39 27.10 30.95
CA GLN A 191 12.49 26.26 32.14
C GLN A 191 12.09 26.99 33.45
N GLU A 192 11.56 28.21 33.39
CA GLU A 192 11.17 29.02 34.54
C GLU A 192 10.16 28.31 35.47
N ASN A 193 9.29 27.48 34.88
CA ASN A 193 8.28 26.73 35.58
C ASN A 193 8.51 25.21 35.54
N ALA A 194 9.70 24.74 35.17
CA ALA A 194 10.01 23.32 35.15
C ALA A 194 9.89 22.70 36.54
N GLY A 195 9.20 21.59 36.62
CA GLY A 195 9.04 20.77 37.82
C GLY A 195 10.19 19.78 37.97
N ASP A 196 10.89 19.80 39.11
CA ASP A 196 11.99 18.90 39.47
C ASP A 196 11.69 18.07 40.74
N GLU A 197 10.42 18.07 41.14
CA GLU A 197 9.94 17.40 42.34
C GLU A 197 9.26 16.05 42.00
N TRP A 198 9.72 15.01 42.67
CA TRP A 198 9.29 13.65 42.46
C TRP A 198 8.85 13.00 43.75
N LYS A 199 7.94 12.01 43.67
CA LYS A 199 7.54 11.15 44.76
C LYS A 199 7.62 9.70 44.34
N PHE A 200 7.77 8.81 45.31
CA PHE A 200 7.82 7.37 45.02
C PHE A 200 6.54 6.69 45.47
N VAL A 201 6.12 5.72 44.68
CA VAL A 201 4.92 4.91 44.88
C VAL A 201 5.35 3.46 44.83
N SER A 202 4.92 2.62 45.79
CA SER A 202 5.19 1.19 45.70
C SER A 202 4.37 0.57 44.55
N VAL A 203 4.80 -0.61 44.09
CA VAL A 203 4.07 -1.33 43.01
C VAL A 203 2.63 -1.60 43.45
N GLU A 204 2.43 -2.08 44.68
CA GLU A 204 1.10 -2.37 45.22
C GLU A 204 0.22 -1.11 45.32
N ALA A 205 0.78 0.02 45.74
CA ALA A 205 0.03 1.28 45.85
C ALA A 205 -0.35 1.84 44.45
N TYR A 206 0.53 1.69 43.48
CA TYR A 206 0.25 2.06 42.08
C TYR A 206 -0.85 1.20 41.48
N GLU A 207 -0.74 -0.13 41.58
CA GLU A 207 -1.77 -1.07 41.12
C GLU A 207 -3.13 -0.79 41.74
N ALA A 208 -3.19 -0.60 43.06
CA ALA A 208 -4.42 -0.23 43.76
C ALA A 208 -4.99 1.13 43.28
N PHE A 209 -4.15 2.11 43.05
CA PHE A 209 -4.57 3.41 42.51
C PHE A 209 -5.14 3.28 41.09
N GLN A 210 -4.49 2.54 40.20
CA GLN A 210 -4.97 2.32 38.83
C GLN A 210 -6.26 1.51 38.82
N ALA A 211 -6.38 0.48 39.64
CA ALA A 211 -7.60 -0.28 39.79
C ALA A 211 -8.77 0.63 40.29
N LYS A 212 -8.51 1.50 41.24
CA LYS A 212 -9.52 2.47 41.73
C LYS A 212 -9.93 3.47 40.66
N LYS A 213 -9.01 3.97 39.82
CA LYS A 213 -9.36 4.80 38.66
C LYS A 213 -10.30 4.09 37.69
N LYS A 214 -10.05 2.81 37.42
CA LYS A 214 -10.95 1.98 36.59
C LYS A 214 -12.34 1.86 37.20
N LEU A 215 -12.42 1.55 38.51
CA LEU A 215 -13.70 1.43 39.24
C LEU A 215 -14.45 2.77 39.27
N LEU A 216 -13.74 3.88 39.49
CA LEU A 216 -14.32 5.23 39.44
C LEU A 216 -14.96 5.51 38.09
N GLY A 217 -14.27 5.15 36.99
CA GLY A 217 -14.82 5.25 35.64
C GLY A 217 -16.17 4.50 35.50
N GLN A 218 -16.27 3.31 36.06
CA GLN A 218 -17.53 2.54 36.05
C GLN A 218 -18.61 3.15 36.96
N LEU A 219 -18.26 3.70 38.14
CA LEU A 219 -19.22 4.39 39.02
C LEU A 219 -19.79 5.64 38.35
N ASN A 220 -18.94 6.45 37.70
CA ASN A 220 -19.40 7.58 36.93
C ASN A 220 -20.29 7.15 35.75
N LYS A 221 -19.97 6.03 35.10
CA LYS A 221 -20.80 5.48 34.03
C LYS A 221 -22.15 5.01 34.55
N ALA A 222 -22.19 4.36 35.75
CA ALA A 222 -23.45 3.98 36.39
C ALA A 222 -24.36 5.19 36.61
N ASP A 223 -23.81 6.30 37.13
CA ASP A 223 -24.56 7.53 37.36
C ASP A 223 -25.06 8.15 36.02
N GLU A 224 -24.20 8.19 35.01
CA GLU A 224 -24.53 8.70 33.67
C GLU A 224 -25.74 7.97 33.07
N VAL A 225 -25.79 6.64 33.18
CA VAL A 225 -26.86 5.83 32.60
C VAL A 225 -28.06 5.64 33.57
N GLY A 226 -28.00 6.16 34.78
CA GLY A 226 -29.05 6.04 35.80
C GLY A 226 -29.12 4.66 36.48
N PHE A 227 -28.03 3.91 36.46
CA PHE A 227 -27.96 2.61 37.19
C PHE A 227 -27.72 2.86 38.68
N THR A 228 -28.62 2.44 39.57
CA THR A 228 -28.56 2.64 41.02
C THR A 228 -28.07 1.43 41.81
N GLY A 229 -27.78 0.31 41.13
CA GLY A 229 -27.40 -0.96 41.76
C GLY A 229 -25.90 -1.06 42.10
N TYR A 230 -25.17 0.03 42.29
CA TYR A 230 -23.72 0.06 42.49
C TYR A 230 -23.24 0.03 43.95
N GLY A 231 -24.15 -0.13 44.93
CA GLY A 231 -23.79 0.02 46.36
C GLY A 231 -22.61 -0.83 46.80
N GLU A 232 -22.60 -2.12 46.48
CA GLU A 232 -21.50 -3.04 46.81
C GLU A 232 -20.17 -2.65 46.18
N TYR A 233 -20.16 -2.13 44.99
CA TYR A 233 -18.96 -1.65 44.26
C TYR A 233 -18.44 -0.34 44.85
N ALA A 234 -19.35 0.56 45.24
CA ALA A 234 -19.02 1.78 45.97
C ALA A 234 -18.37 1.50 47.33
N ASP A 235 -18.83 0.47 48.03
CA ASP A 235 -18.20 0.04 49.28
C ASP A 235 -16.75 -0.43 49.08
N VAL A 236 -16.47 -1.16 48.01
CA VAL A 236 -15.09 -1.54 47.63
C VAL A 236 -14.26 -0.33 47.27
N TYR A 237 -14.79 0.61 46.50
CA TYR A 237 -14.10 1.86 46.15
C TYR A 237 -13.69 2.69 47.36
N ASN A 238 -14.60 2.81 48.32
CA ASN A 238 -14.40 3.58 49.55
C ASN A 238 -13.56 2.84 50.63
N ASN A 239 -13.28 1.54 50.40
CA ASN A 239 -12.43 0.78 51.33
C ASN A 239 -10.95 1.11 51.12
N PRO A 240 -10.27 1.75 52.10
CA PRO A 240 -8.85 2.08 51.97
C PRO A 240 -7.91 0.85 52.02
N LYS A 241 -8.46 -0.32 52.40
CA LYS A 241 -7.73 -1.59 52.52
C LYS A 241 -8.03 -2.59 51.38
N ALA A 242 -8.88 -2.22 50.43
CA ALA A 242 -9.16 -3.09 49.30
C ALA A 242 -7.89 -3.29 48.46
N THR A 243 -7.61 -4.54 48.14
CA THR A 243 -6.49 -4.90 47.26
C THR A 243 -6.78 -4.50 45.82
N ALA A 244 -5.74 -4.34 45.01
CA ALA A 244 -5.92 -4.06 43.58
C ALA A 244 -6.83 -5.12 42.90
N GLU A 245 -6.63 -6.40 43.21
CA GLU A 245 -7.45 -7.50 42.69
C GLU A 245 -8.94 -7.38 43.07
N GLU A 246 -9.25 -7.04 44.32
CA GLU A 246 -10.63 -6.82 44.78
C GLU A 246 -11.29 -5.64 44.06
N VAL A 247 -10.55 -4.57 43.85
CA VAL A 247 -11.03 -3.36 43.15
C VAL A 247 -11.22 -3.62 41.66
N GLU A 248 -10.32 -4.36 41.01
CA GLU A 248 -10.47 -4.75 39.60
C GLU A 248 -11.65 -5.70 39.37
N ALA A 249 -11.84 -6.66 40.28
CA ALA A 249 -13.01 -7.51 40.25
C ALA A 249 -14.32 -6.70 40.41
N ALA A 250 -14.33 -5.71 41.30
CA ALA A 250 -15.47 -4.81 41.44
C ALA A 250 -15.72 -3.95 40.19
N ALA A 251 -14.67 -3.41 39.57
CA ALA A 251 -14.80 -2.65 38.32
C ALA A 251 -15.38 -3.51 37.18
N THR A 252 -14.90 -4.74 37.06
CA THR A 252 -15.42 -5.71 36.08
C THR A 252 -16.86 -6.08 36.36
N GLY A 253 -17.20 -6.37 37.65
CA GLY A 253 -18.55 -6.71 38.09
C GLY A 253 -19.55 -5.57 37.86
N LEU A 254 -19.16 -4.33 38.18
CA LEU A 254 -19.99 -3.13 37.93
C LEU A 254 -20.24 -2.91 36.46
N LYS A 255 -19.19 -3.02 35.63
CA LYS A 255 -19.34 -2.95 34.19
C LYS A 255 -20.38 -3.92 33.66
N GLN A 256 -20.31 -5.18 34.12
CA GLN A 256 -21.27 -6.22 33.70
C GLN A 256 -22.68 -5.92 34.23
N ALA A 257 -22.80 -5.42 35.46
CA ALA A 257 -24.11 -5.07 36.06
C ALA A 257 -24.78 -3.91 35.27
N ILE A 258 -24.01 -2.91 34.87
CA ILE A 258 -24.50 -1.81 34.01
C ILE A 258 -24.97 -2.33 32.67
N VAL A 259 -24.17 -3.18 32.02
CA VAL A 259 -24.52 -3.79 30.72
C VAL A 259 -25.80 -4.59 30.84
N ASN A 260 -25.93 -5.42 31.87
CA ASN A 260 -27.13 -6.23 32.09
C ASN A 260 -28.40 -5.35 32.32
N TRP A 261 -28.24 -4.30 33.10
CA TRP A 261 -29.31 -3.34 33.35
C TRP A 261 -29.73 -2.57 32.10
N GLN A 262 -28.78 -2.05 31.35
CA GLN A 262 -29.04 -1.37 30.09
C GLN A 262 -29.70 -2.32 29.09
N SER A 263 -29.20 -3.54 28.99
CA SER A 263 -29.73 -4.54 28.06
C SER A 263 -31.19 -4.90 28.34
N SER A 264 -31.60 -4.98 29.62
CA SER A 264 -32.99 -5.26 29.98
C SER A 264 -33.96 -4.11 29.68
N ASN A 265 -33.46 -2.91 29.41
CA ASN A 265 -34.28 -1.72 29.13
C ASN A 265 -34.11 -1.22 27.65
N ALA A 266 -33.31 -1.89 26.85
CA ALA A 266 -33.08 -1.47 25.44
C ALA A 266 -34.33 -1.76 24.60
N THR A 267 -34.65 -0.83 23.70
CA THR A 267 -35.63 -0.98 22.62
C THR A 267 -35.03 -0.37 21.31
N PRO A 268 -35.62 -0.67 20.13
CA PRO A 268 -35.20 -0.04 18.88
C PRO A 268 -35.22 1.50 18.88
N GLU A 269 -36.17 2.10 19.66
CA GLU A 269 -36.32 3.55 19.83
C GLU A 269 -35.35 4.12 20.88
N HIS A 270 -34.90 3.27 21.81
CA HIS A 270 -33.97 3.62 22.87
C HIS A 270 -32.84 2.58 22.92
N PRO A 271 -31.96 2.54 21.92
CA PRO A 271 -30.86 1.59 21.86
C PRO A 271 -29.80 1.89 22.91
N VAL A 272 -29.09 0.84 23.33
CA VAL A 272 -27.90 0.97 24.19
C VAL A 272 -26.65 1.00 23.32
N ASP A 273 -25.84 2.04 23.50
CA ASP A 273 -24.57 2.20 22.81
C ASP A 273 -23.47 1.30 23.42
N PHE A 274 -23.01 0.32 22.67
CA PHE A 274 -21.90 -0.57 22.97
C PHE A 274 -20.64 -0.27 22.13
N THR A 275 -20.55 0.86 21.47
CA THR A 275 -19.39 1.22 20.64
C THR A 275 -18.07 1.14 21.41
N ASN A 276 -18.10 1.41 22.71
CA ASN A 276 -16.89 1.37 23.56
C ASN A 276 -16.32 -0.04 23.79
N VAL A 277 -17.02 -1.11 23.42
CA VAL A 277 -16.46 -2.47 23.49
C VAL A 277 -15.59 -2.79 22.25
N ILE A 278 -15.72 -2.00 21.18
CA ILE A 278 -14.88 -2.12 19.99
C ILE A 278 -13.60 -1.32 20.21
N THR A 279 -12.50 -2.02 20.35
CA THR A 279 -11.19 -1.38 20.50
C THR A 279 -10.79 -0.68 19.20
N ASN A 280 -10.29 0.55 19.29
CA ASN A 280 -9.84 1.32 18.13
C ASN A 280 -10.90 1.38 17.00
N ASN A 281 -12.15 1.66 17.39
CA ASN A 281 -13.32 1.62 16.50
C ASN A 281 -13.27 2.64 15.35
N SER A 282 -12.38 3.63 15.41
CA SER A 282 -12.17 4.66 14.40
C SER A 282 -10.72 4.74 13.91
N PHE A 283 -9.91 3.71 14.17
CA PHE A 283 -8.49 3.67 13.79
C PHE A 283 -7.70 4.94 14.18
N ALA A 284 -8.13 5.63 15.24
CA ALA A 284 -7.63 6.93 15.64
C ALA A 284 -6.14 6.94 16.03
N ASP A 285 -5.58 5.78 16.40
CA ASP A 285 -4.16 5.60 16.67
C ASP A 285 -3.30 5.43 15.40
N GLY A 286 -3.90 5.49 14.21
CA GLY A 286 -3.22 5.32 12.93
C GLY A 286 -2.80 3.87 12.62
N THR A 287 -3.34 2.90 13.37
CA THR A 287 -3.00 1.48 13.23
C THR A 287 -4.25 0.58 13.20
N THR A 288 -4.05 -0.69 12.87
CA THR A 288 -5.08 -1.75 13.01
C THR A 288 -5.01 -2.47 14.37
N ASN A 289 -4.39 -1.86 15.38
CA ASN A 289 -4.30 -2.46 16.73
C ASN A 289 -5.68 -2.79 17.28
N GLY A 290 -5.82 -3.98 17.87
CA GLY A 290 -7.09 -4.49 18.37
C GLY A 290 -7.93 -5.20 17.30
N TRP A 291 -7.57 -5.13 16.03
CA TRP A 291 -8.26 -5.79 14.92
C TRP A 291 -7.48 -7.00 14.41
N THR A 292 -8.19 -8.09 14.13
CA THR A 292 -7.67 -9.20 13.33
C THR A 292 -7.80 -8.83 11.86
N THR A 293 -6.73 -9.04 11.07
CA THR A 293 -6.68 -8.62 9.67
C THR A 293 -6.40 -9.75 8.70
N VAL A 294 -6.98 -9.69 7.50
CA VAL A 294 -6.64 -10.51 6.34
C VAL A 294 -6.25 -9.56 5.19
N GLY A 295 -5.27 -9.96 4.40
CA GLY A 295 -4.85 -9.21 3.20
C GLY A 295 -4.06 -7.93 3.51
N THR A 296 -3.48 -7.81 4.70
CA THR A 296 -2.60 -6.69 5.11
C THR A 296 -3.16 -5.29 4.81
N PRO A 297 -4.34 -4.91 5.35
CA PRO A 297 -4.86 -3.56 5.20
C PRO A 297 -3.92 -2.53 5.83
N GLY A 298 -3.77 -1.38 5.19
CA GLY A 298 -3.13 -0.21 5.77
C GLY A 298 -4.12 0.67 6.54
N VAL A 299 -3.62 1.59 7.36
CA VAL A 299 -4.43 2.69 7.89
C VAL A 299 -3.96 3.98 7.23
N GLN A 300 -4.86 4.62 6.51
CA GLN A 300 -4.59 5.91 5.89
C GLN A 300 -5.10 7.02 6.80
N SER A 301 -4.25 8.02 7.03
CA SER A 301 -4.62 9.26 7.69
C SER A 301 -4.92 10.32 6.63
N VAL A 302 -6.08 10.95 6.74
CA VAL A 302 -6.50 12.04 5.84
C VAL A 302 -6.72 13.28 6.68
N SER A 303 -5.99 14.36 6.39
CA SER A 303 -6.28 15.66 7.02
C SER A 303 -7.50 16.30 6.35
N TYR A 304 -8.66 16.08 6.92
CA TYR A 304 -9.91 16.60 6.40
C TYR A 304 -10.41 17.78 7.22
N GLU A 305 -10.46 18.94 6.64
CA GLU A 305 -11.11 20.13 7.21
C GLU A 305 -12.38 20.55 6.46
N THR A 306 -13.27 19.65 6.10
CA THR A 306 -14.56 20.11 5.58
C THR A 306 -15.66 20.03 6.62
N PRO A 307 -16.29 21.16 6.99
CA PRO A 307 -17.23 21.25 8.11
C PRO A 307 -18.58 20.56 7.87
N THR A 308 -18.91 20.16 6.65
CA THR A 308 -20.28 19.80 6.25
C THR A 308 -20.48 18.32 5.95
N ASN A 309 -19.45 17.48 6.06
CA ASN A 309 -19.56 16.06 5.74
C ASN A 309 -19.77 15.25 7.03
N GLU A 310 -20.97 14.74 7.26
CA GLU A 310 -21.30 13.85 8.39
C GLU A 310 -20.60 12.48 8.31
N TYR A 311 -20.03 12.15 7.15
CA TYR A 311 -19.36 10.88 6.85
C TYR A 311 -17.82 10.98 6.89
N LYS A 312 -17.25 11.86 7.70
CA LYS A 312 -15.80 12.05 7.77
C LYS A 312 -15.09 10.80 8.25
N MET A 313 -14.24 10.26 7.40
CA MET A 313 -13.20 9.30 7.76
C MET A 313 -11.90 10.06 7.96
N GLN A 314 -11.26 9.95 9.13
CA GLN A 314 -10.00 10.66 9.42
C GLN A 314 -8.80 9.71 9.34
N ASN A 315 -8.86 8.61 10.08
CA ASN A 315 -7.94 7.50 9.96
C ASN A 315 -8.79 6.29 9.63
N PHE A 316 -8.58 5.64 8.52
CA PHE A 316 -9.42 4.52 8.11
C PHE A 316 -8.58 3.35 7.62
N ALA A 317 -9.04 2.14 7.95
CA ALA A 317 -8.45 0.94 7.39
C ALA A 317 -8.82 0.84 5.91
N GLU A 318 -7.83 0.65 5.04
CA GLU A 318 -8.06 0.55 3.60
C GLU A 318 -7.21 -0.53 2.95
N LYS A 319 -7.67 -0.93 1.77
CA LYS A 319 -6.87 -1.69 0.81
C LYS A 319 -7.20 -1.25 -0.59
N TRP A 320 -6.18 -1.19 -1.44
CA TRP A 320 -6.34 -0.82 -2.83
C TRP A 320 -5.36 -1.57 -3.74
N THR A 321 -5.72 -1.72 -5.00
CA THR A 321 -4.84 -2.18 -6.07
C THR A 321 -4.91 -1.20 -7.22
N TRP A 322 -3.77 -0.90 -7.85
CA TRP A 322 -3.78 -0.03 -9.02
C TRP A 322 -4.43 -0.76 -10.19
N ALA A 323 -5.38 -0.09 -10.84
CA ALA A 323 -5.78 -0.44 -12.17
C ALA A 323 -4.64 -0.01 -13.12
N ASP A 324 -3.99 -0.95 -13.80
CA ASP A 324 -3.33 -0.62 -15.04
C ASP A 324 -4.42 -0.24 -16.05
N GLY A 325 -4.09 0.41 -17.15
CA GLY A 325 -5.06 0.99 -18.10
C GLY A 325 -6.19 0.09 -18.59
N SER A 326 -6.26 -1.19 -18.18
CA SER A 326 -7.31 -2.15 -18.51
C SER A 326 -8.54 -2.08 -17.60
N ASN A 327 -8.50 -1.34 -16.50
CA ASN A 327 -9.62 -1.08 -15.58
C ASN A 327 -10.30 -2.30 -14.93
N LEU A 328 -9.76 -3.49 -15.06
CA LEU A 328 -10.38 -4.72 -14.56
C LEU A 328 -9.69 -5.28 -13.30
N ASN A 329 -8.60 -4.67 -12.84
CA ASN A 329 -7.97 -5.09 -11.60
C ASN A 329 -8.92 -4.88 -10.44
N SER A 330 -9.13 -5.93 -9.67
CA SER A 330 -9.98 -5.92 -8.48
C SER A 330 -9.29 -6.62 -7.32
N LEU A 331 -9.82 -6.43 -6.12
CA LEU A 331 -9.39 -7.13 -4.91
C LEU A 331 -9.97 -8.53 -4.77
N ALA A 332 -10.54 -9.11 -5.83
CA ALA A 332 -11.13 -10.45 -5.82
C ALA A 332 -10.13 -11.54 -5.35
N ASN A 333 -8.90 -11.48 -5.83
CA ASN A 333 -7.84 -12.44 -5.51
C ASN A 333 -6.92 -12.01 -4.34
N ASP A 334 -7.13 -10.82 -3.78
CA ASP A 334 -6.37 -10.29 -2.65
C ASP A 334 -7.32 -9.61 -1.65
N PRO A 335 -8.17 -10.38 -0.96
CA PRO A 335 -9.25 -9.85 -0.13
C PRO A 335 -8.74 -9.04 1.05
N MET A 336 -9.59 -8.16 1.55
CA MET A 336 -9.41 -7.43 2.80
C MET A 336 -10.41 -7.91 3.85
N GLU A 337 -9.94 -8.08 5.08
CA GLU A 337 -10.81 -8.17 6.26
C GLU A 337 -10.18 -7.43 7.45
N VAL A 338 -11.01 -6.71 8.20
CA VAL A 338 -10.73 -6.25 9.56
C VAL A 338 -11.87 -6.70 10.44
N SER A 339 -11.56 -7.38 11.58
CA SER A 339 -12.58 -7.92 12.45
C SER A 339 -12.17 -7.94 13.92
N GLN A 340 -13.16 -7.87 14.83
CA GLN A 340 -13.00 -8.08 16.27
C GLN A 340 -14.04 -9.07 16.80
N VAL A 341 -13.63 -9.88 17.76
CA VAL A 341 -14.52 -10.73 18.55
C VAL A 341 -14.88 -10.00 19.84
N LEU A 342 -16.17 -9.80 20.06
CA LEU A 342 -16.74 -9.15 21.24
C LEU A 342 -17.36 -10.22 22.12
N GLU A 343 -16.92 -10.30 23.37
CA GLU A 343 -17.37 -11.31 24.32
C GLU A 343 -18.34 -10.72 25.35
N SER A 344 -19.13 -11.57 25.99
CA SER A 344 -20.10 -11.23 27.05
C SER A 344 -21.15 -10.20 26.59
N MET A 345 -21.55 -10.30 25.33
CA MET A 345 -22.57 -9.44 24.75
C MET A 345 -23.98 -9.97 25.07
N PRO A 346 -24.99 -9.10 25.28
CA PRO A 346 -26.37 -9.53 25.45
C PRO A 346 -26.93 -10.28 24.23
N VAL A 347 -27.74 -11.31 24.45
CA VAL A 347 -28.52 -11.94 23.37
C VAL A 347 -29.63 -11.00 22.91
N GLY A 348 -29.84 -10.83 21.61
CA GLY A 348 -30.88 -9.98 21.05
C GLY A 348 -30.45 -9.30 19.74
N LYS A 349 -31.18 -8.25 19.36
CA LYS A 349 -30.98 -7.51 18.12
C LYS A 349 -29.96 -6.38 18.29
N TYR A 350 -29.10 -6.24 17.31
CA TYR A 350 -28.06 -5.20 17.24
C TYR A 350 -28.15 -4.38 15.95
N ARG A 351 -27.60 -3.19 16.00
CA ARG A 351 -27.28 -2.37 14.84
C ARG A 351 -25.80 -2.06 14.84
N LEU A 352 -25.09 -2.53 13.81
CA LEU A 352 -23.71 -2.16 13.51
C LEU A 352 -23.72 -1.12 12.40
N THR A 353 -23.02 -0.03 12.63
CA THR A 353 -22.89 1.05 11.65
C THR A 353 -21.40 1.35 11.43
N ALA A 354 -21.00 1.63 10.21
CA ALA A 354 -19.64 2.11 9.89
C ALA A 354 -19.66 3.02 8.67
N ASN A 355 -18.69 3.91 8.56
CA ASN A 355 -18.43 4.62 7.32
C ASN A 355 -17.59 3.73 6.41
N THR A 356 -18.03 3.52 5.17
CA THR A 356 -17.43 2.53 4.28
C THR A 356 -17.19 3.10 2.88
N ILE A 357 -16.20 2.58 2.21
CA ILE A 357 -15.92 2.79 0.79
C ILE A 357 -15.84 1.42 0.12
N GLY A 358 -16.50 1.29 -1.02
CA GLY A 358 -16.30 0.20 -1.96
C GLY A 358 -16.38 0.80 -3.37
N TYR A 359 -15.26 0.79 -4.10
CA TYR A 359 -15.15 1.58 -5.32
C TYR A 359 -14.24 0.92 -6.37
N GLN A 360 -14.65 1.05 -7.65
CA GLN A 360 -13.82 0.70 -8.80
C GLN A 360 -13.29 1.99 -9.46
N GLN A 361 -12.04 2.30 -9.22
CA GLN A 361 -11.44 3.59 -9.54
C GLN A 361 -11.28 3.84 -11.06
N GLY A 362 -11.14 2.84 -11.87
CA GLY A 362 -10.91 2.98 -13.30
C GLY A 362 -12.18 3.08 -14.15
N ASN A 363 -13.28 2.50 -13.68
CA ASN A 363 -14.55 2.48 -14.42
C ASN A 363 -15.73 2.86 -13.52
N ARG A 364 -16.21 4.08 -13.68
CA ARG A 364 -17.29 4.67 -12.88
C ARG A 364 -18.68 4.12 -13.22
N ASP A 365 -18.82 3.46 -14.34
CA ASP A 365 -20.08 2.86 -14.80
C ASP A 365 -20.32 1.47 -14.18
N ILE A 366 -19.28 0.90 -13.55
CA ILE A 366 -19.38 -0.39 -12.87
C ILE A 366 -19.99 -0.19 -11.48
N VAL A 367 -21.10 -0.90 -11.21
CA VAL A 367 -21.69 -0.96 -9.88
C VAL A 367 -20.77 -1.78 -8.96
N PRO A 368 -20.22 -1.19 -7.88
CA PRO A 368 -19.42 -1.93 -6.91
C PRO A 368 -20.21 -3.04 -6.25
N TYR A 369 -19.58 -4.20 -6.01
CA TYR A 369 -20.16 -5.29 -5.23
C TYR A 369 -19.08 -6.05 -4.46
N GLY A 370 -19.52 -6.98 -3.59
CA GLY A 370 -18.60 -7.86 -2.85
C GLY A 370 -17.84 -7.18 -1.72
N VAL A 371 -18.36 -6.08 -1.19
CA VAL A 371 -17.83 -5.35 -0.03
C VAL A 371 -18.89 -5.31 1.05
N TYR A 372 -18.57 -5.74 2.26
CA TYR A 372 -19.56 -5.95 3.30
C TYR A 372 -19.12 -5.43 4.65
N LEU A 373 -20.02 -4.71 5.31
CA LEU A 373 -20.07 -4.62 6.77
C LEU A 373 -20.76 -5.89 7.28
N TYR A 374 -20.16 -6.62 8.23
CA TYR A 374 -20.69 -7.90 8.64
C TYR A 374 -20.62 -8.12 10.15
N ALA A 375 -21.48 -9.01 10.64
CA ALA A 375 -21.45 -9.57 11.98
C ALA A 375 -21.62 -11.09 11.91
N GLU A 376 -20.88 -11.82 12.73
CA GLU A 376 -20.96 -13.27 12.84
C GLU A 376 -21.27 -13.65 14.30
N ASN A 377 -22.23 -14.55 14.52
CA ASN A 377 -22.58 -15.08 15.82
C ASN A 377 -22.99 -16.55 15.68
N GLY A 378 -22.33 -17.44 16.45
CA GLY A 378 -22.60 -18.87 16.39
C GLY A 378 -22.33 -19.54 15.03
N GLY A 379 -21.42 -18.97 14.22
CA GLY A 379 -21.11 -19.43 12.85
C GLY A 379 -22.13 -18.97 11.81
N ILE A 380 -23.01 -18.05 12.17
CA ILE A 380 -24.00 -17.43 11.27
C ILE A 380 -23.57 -16.01 10.99
N GLU A 381 -23.44 -15.69 9.71
CA GLU A 381 -23.06 -14.37 9.26
C GLU A 381 -24.27 -13.60 8.76
N SER A 382 -24.38 -12.36 9.23
CA SER A 382 -25.26 -11.33 8.70
C SER A 382 -24.41 -10.23 8.09
N ARG A 383 -24.80 -9.67 6.95
CA ARG A 383 -24.01 -8.65 6.25
C ARG A 383 -24.87 -7.63 5.53
N ALA A 384 -24.32 -6.44 5.36
CA ALA A 384 -24.87 -5.37 4.54
C ALA A 384 -23.84 -4.93 3.50
N GLU A 385 -24.28 -4.67 2.27
CA GLU A 385 -23.38 -4.12 1.24
C GLU A 385 -22.85 -2.76 1.63
N ALA A 386 -21.57 -2.59 1.44
CA ALA A 386 -20.78 -1.45 1.86
C ALA A 386 -20.05 -0.84 0.67
N HIS A 387 -20.78 -0.35 -0.31
CA HIS A 387 -20.22 0.28 -1.51
C HIS A 387 -20.62 1.74 -1.63
N SER A 388 -19.86 2.50 -2.40
CA SER A 388 -20.13 3.90 -2.70
C SER A 388 -20.23 4.11 -4.21
N LEU A 389 -21.37 4.64 -4.65
CA LEU A 389 -21.61 5.09 -6.03
C LEU A 389 -21.49 6.61 -6.17
N GLU A 390 -21.32 7.32 -5.07
CA GLU A 390 -21.25 8.78 -5.07
C GLU A 390 -19.80 9.25 -5.05
N PHE A 391 -19.57 10.38 -5.67
CA PHE A 391 -18.25 10.98 -5.87
C PHE A 391 -18.10 12.23 -5.01
N GLY A 392 -16.92 12.40 -4.44
CA GLY A 392 -16.54 13.56 -3.65
C GLY A 392 -15.35 13.25 -2.77
N GLY A 393 -14.28 13.95 -2.94
CA GLY A 393 -12.93 13.60 -2.51
C GLY A 393 -12.74 13.19 -1.05
N LEU A 394 -12.06 12.09 -0.86
CA LEU A 394 -11.51 11.66 0.42
C LEU A 394 -10.00 11.88 0.48
N ARG A 395 -9.37 11.96 -0.67
CA ARG A 395 -7.92 12.02 -0.79
C ARG A 395 -7.45 13.48 -0.80
N ASP A 396 -6.39 13.77 -0.03
CA ASP A 396 -5.69 15.07 -0.01
C ASP A 396 -6.53 16.27 0.47
N GLY A 397 -7.60 16.04 1.25
CA GLY A 397 -8.39 17.12 1.82
C GLY A 397 -9.21 17.94 0.79
N VAL A 398 -9.24 17.51 -0.46
CA VAL A 398 -9.99 18.19 -1.53
C VAL A 398 -11.21 17.37 -1.90
N VAL A 399 -12.38 17.89 -1.67
CA VAL A 399 -13.62 17.31 -2.20
C VAL A 399 -13.67 17.61 -3.69
N SER A 400 -13.47 16.60 -4.53
CA SER A 400 -13.67 16.70 -5.97
C SER A 400 -14.85 15.84 -6.40
N GLU A 401 -15.54 16.25 -7.45
CA GLU A 401 -16.64 15.45 -8.04
C GLU A 401 -16.16 14.09 -8.59
N SER A 402 -14.84 13.86 -8.56
CA SER A 402 -14.23 12.66 -9.12
C SER A 402 -13.92 11.55 -8.09
N ASP A 403 -13.98 11.86 -6.79
CA ASP A 403 -13.63 10.89 -5.75
C ASP A 403 -14.87 10.33 -5.04
N PRO A 404 -14.85 9.05 -4.60
CA PRO A 404 -16.00 8.45 -3.92
C PRO A 404 -16.21 9.03 -2.52
N TYR A 405 -17.47 9.12 -2.11
CA TYR A 405 -17.85 9.43 -0.73
C TYR A 405 -17.93 8.16 0.12
N PRO A 406 -17.47 8.21 1.37
CA PRO A 406 -17.79 7.15 2.32
C PRO A 406 -19.29 7.15 2.58
N ARG A 407 -19.86 5.95 2.64
CA ARG A 407 -21.26 5.72 2.98
C ARG A 407 -21.39 5.33 4.43
N ASN A 408 -22.44 5.78 5.08
CA ASN A 408 -22.88 5.23 6.35
C ASN A 408 -23.62 3.92 6.09
N THR A 409 -22.90 2.81 6.24
CA THR A 409 -23.46 1.46 6.05
C THR A 409 -24.03 0.97 7.37
N VAL A 410 -25.25 0.46 7.35
CA VAL A 410 -26.01 -0.01 8.51
C VAL A 410 -26.35 -1.48 8.34
N LEU A 411 -25.96 -2.28 9.33
CA LEU A 411 -26.32 -3.67 9.45
C LEU A 411 -27.12 -3.90 10.74
N GLU A 412 -28.35 -4.38 10.64
CA GLU A 412 -29.08 -4.93 11.77
C GLU A 412 -28.97 -6.45 11.74
N PHE A 413 -28.65 -7.05 12.88
CA PHE A 413 -28.48 -8.50 13.00
C PHE A 413 -28.95 -9.01 14.35
N PHE A 414 -29.15 -10.31 14.46
CA PHE A 414 -29.56 -10.97 15.69
C PHE A 414 -28.42 -11.82 16.25
N ALA A 415 -28.04 -11.61 17.52
CA ALA A 415 -27.06 -12.41 18.23
C ALA A 415 -27.77 -13.43 19.13
N MET A 416 -27.48 -14.71 18.92
CA MET A 416 -28.08 -15.84 19.63
C MET A 416 -27.29 -16.25 20.89
N ASP A 417 -26.02 -15.85 20.96
CA ASP A 417 -25.14 -16.06 22.09
C ASP A 417 -24.31 -14.84 22.43
N GLY A 418 -23.52 -14.90 23.47
CA GLY A 418 -22.75 -13.77 24.00
C GLY A 418 -21.46 -13.47 23.24
N THR A 419 -21.17 -14.09 22.07
CA THR A 419 -19.95 -13.88 21.31
C THR A 419 -20.30 -13.39 19.94
N ILE A 420 -19.94 -12.15 19.63
CA ILE A 420 -20.21 -11.52 18.33
C ILE A 420 -18.89 -11.16 17.66
N LYS A 421 -18.64 -11.61 16.44
CA LYS A 421 -17.56 -11.10 15.60
C LYS A 421 -18.13 -10.00 14.70
N VAL A 422 -17.57 -8.81 14.76
CA VAL A 422 -17.95 -7.67 13.90
C VAL A 422 -16.78 -7.31 13.00
N GLY A 423 -17.08 -6.84 11.79
CA GLY A 423 -16.01 -6.48 10.88
C GLY A 423 -16.48 -5.93 9.54
N PHE A 424 -15.48 -5.70 8.70
CA PHE A 424 -15.62 -5.28 7.32
C PHE A 424 -14.75 -6.19 6.46
N LYS A 425 -15.29 -6.65 5.31
CA LYS A 425 -14.56 -7.57 4.43
C LYS A 425 -14.95 -7.44 2.95
N THR A 426 -14.09 -7.98 2.10
CA THR A 426 -14.39 -8.19 0.68
C THR A 426 -14.57 -9.68 0.37
N VAL A 427 -15.49 -9.99 -0.54
CA VAL A 427 -15.76 -11.35 -1.05
C VAL A 427 -15.98 -11.25 -2.55
N ASN A 428 -15.09 -11.83 -3.34
CA ASN A 428 -15.17 -11.82 -4.81
C ASN A 428 -15.55 -10.46 -5.40
N THR A 429 -14.97 -9.41 -4.86
CA THR A 429 -15.33 -8.02 -5.19
C THR A 429 -14.78 -7.58 -6.55
N ASN A 430 -15.56 -6.75 -7.26
CA ASN A 430 -15.05 -6.00 -8.42
C ASN A 430 -14.37 -4.68 -8.02
N CYS A 431 -14.37 -4.32 -6.75
CA CYS A 431 -13.73 -3.10 -6.26
C CYS A 431 -12.22 -3.21 -6.30
N ASN A 432 -11.54 -2.12 -6.64
CA ASN A 432 -10.09 -1.99 -6.53
C ASN A 432 -9.64 -1.07 -5.39
N TRP A 433 -10.59 -0.41 -4.72
CA TRP A 433 -10.35 0.35 -3.50
C TRP A 433 -11.50 0.17 -2.51
N VAL A 434 -11.15 -0.21 -1.29
CA VAL A 434 -12.12 -0.41 -0.20
C VAL A 434 -11.59 0.19 1.09
N GLY A 435 -12.48 0.64 1.96
CA GLY A 435 -12.07 1.21 3.23
C GLY A 435 -13.21 1.28 4.24
N VAL A 436 -12.85 1.35 5.53
CA VAL A 436 -13.82 1.39 6.64
C VAL A 436 -13.30 2.22 7.80
N ASP A 437 -14.22 2.94 8.46
CA ASP A 437 -13.96 3.73 9.65
C ASP A 437 -15.21 3.86 10.53
N ASN A 438 -15.05 4.39 11.73
CA ASN A 438 -16.13 4.80 12.64
C ASN A 438 -17.14 3.71 12.91
N PHE A 439 -16.68 2.52 13.31
CA PHE A 439 -17.60 1.48 13.77
C PHE A 439 -18.39 1.93 15.00
N LYS A 440 -19.71 1.77 14.94
CA LYS A 440 -20.64 2.00 16.04
C LYS A 440 -21.52 0.77 16.23
N LEU A 441 -21.68 0.31 17.48
CA LEU A 441 -22.51 -0.82 17.83
C LEU A 441 -23.59 -0.42 18.82
N GLU A 442 -24.84 -0.67 18.48
CA GLU A 442 -26.02 -0.41 19.31
C GLU A 442 -26.78 -1.70 19.57
N TYR A 443 -27.17 -1.93 20.79
CA TYR A 443 -28.07 -3.02 21.17
C TYR A 443 -29.52 -2.51 21.17
N LEU A 444 -30.38 -3.17 20.40
CA LEU A 444 -31.79 -2.78 20.17
C LEU A 444 -32.78 -3.50 21.08
N GLY A 445 -32.27 -4.41 21.93
CA GLY A 445 -33.09 -5.17 22.86
C GLY A 445 -33.38 -6.62 22.42
N GLN A 446 -34.10 -7.33 23.23
CA GLN A 446 -34.56 -8.67 22.89
C GLN A 446 -35.78 -8.61 21.97
N VAL A 447 -35.75 -9.35 20.89
CA VAL A 447 -36.84 -9.44 19.89
C VAL A 447 -37.26 -10.90 19.76
N GLU A 448 -38.51 -11.19 20.04
CA GLU A 448 -39.06 -12.52 19.85
C GLU A 448 -39.14 -12.86 18.36
N GLY A 449 -38.68 -14.06 17.94
CA GLY A 449 -38.63 -14.48 16.53
C GLY A 449 -37.64 -13.71 15.65
N GLY A 450 -36.61 -13.08 16.22
CA GLY A 450 -35.70 -12.17 15.53
C GLY A 450 -35.02 -12.76 14.30
N MET A 451 -34.61 -14.03 14.31
CA MET A 451 -33.94 -14.67 13.19
C MET A 451 -34.88 -14.93 11.99
N ALA A 452 -36.16 -15.32 12.28
CA ALA A 452 -37.15 -15.50 11.21
C ALA A 452 -37.50 -14.20 10.50
N GLU A 453 -37.60 -13.08 11.23
CA GLU A 453 -37.84 -11.75 10.65
C GLU A 453 -36.62 -11.28 9.83
N GLU A 454 -35.41 -11.55 10.31
CA GLU A 454 -34.17 -11.20 9.57
C GLU A 454 -34.07 -12.00 8.27
N LEU A 455 -34.39 -13.31 8.28
CA LEU A 455 -34.41 -14.13 7.06
C LEU A 455 -35.43 -13.63 6.04
N LYS A 456 -36.65 -13.23 6.47
CA LYS A 456 -37.67 -12.65 5.58
C LYS A 456 -37.21 -11.33 4.92
N LYS A 457 -36.47 -10.52 5.66
CA LYS A 457 -35.86 -9.28 5.12
C LYS A 457 -34.83 -9.61 4.03
N VAL A 458 -33.94 -10.56 4.27
CA VAL A 458 -32.94 -10.99 3.27
C VAL A 458 -33.59 -11.64 2.05
N ILE A 459 -34.66 -12.41 2.22
CA ILE A 459 -35.46 -12.95 1.10
C ILE A 459 -35.96 -11.80 0.20
N THR A 460 -36.52 -10.75 0.81
CA THR A 460 -36.99 -9.58 0.06
C THR A 460 -35.84 -8.92 -0.71
N GLN A 461 -34.70 -8.75 -0.09
CA GLN A 461 -33.50 -8.20 -0.75
C GLN A 461 -33.00 -9.05 -1.92
N ALA A 462 -33.06 -10.38 -1.77
CA ALA A 462 -32.68 -11.31 -2.84
C ALA A 462 -33.61 -11.21 -4.03
N GLU A 463 -34.94 -11.13 -3.81
CA GLU A 463 -35.93 -10.94 -4.87
C GLU A 463 -35.79 -9.59 -5.56
N GLU A 464 -35.54 -8.52 -4.81
CA GLU A 464 -35.29 -7.18 -5.36
C GLU A 464 -34.01 -7.14 -6.20
N LEU A 465 -32.92 -7.81 -5.74
CA LEU A 465 -31.67 -7.92 -6.49
C LEU A 465 -31.90 -8.52 -7.88
N LYS A 466 -32.50 -9.73 -7.92
CA LYS A 466 -32.76 -10.41 -9.19
C LYS A 466 -33.69 -9.62 -10.09
N ASN A 467 -34.77 -9.07 -9.54
CA ASN A 467 -35.71 -8.23 -10.28
C ASN A 467 -35.03 -6.97 -10.84
N GLY A 468 -34.10 -6.37 -10.08
CA GLY A 468 -33.29 -5.24 -10.54
C GLY A 468 -32.44 -5.60 -11.77
N TYR A 469 -31.78 -6.75 -11.77
CA TYR A 469 -31.02 -7.26 -12.93
C TYR A 469 -31.92 -7.54 -14.15
N ASP A 470 -33.06 -8.20 -13.93
CA ASP A 470 -34.02 -8.50 -15.01
C ASP A 470 -34.56 -7.21 -15.66
N LEU A 471 -34.88 -6.19 -14.87
CA LEU A 471 -35.36 -4.88 -15.35
C LEU A 471 -34.28 -4.09 -16.13
N GLN A 472 -33.01 -4.30 -15.77
CA GLN A 472 -31.86 -3.69 -16.47
C GLN A 472 -31.37 -4.54 -17.65
N PHE A 473 -32.04 -5.66 -17.97
CA PHE A 473 -31.66 -6.60 -19.01
C PHE A 473 -30.22 -7.17 -18.85
N LYS A 474 -29.74 -7.25 -17.58
CA LYS A 474 -28.45 -7.88 -17.29
C LYS A 474 -28.52 -9.37 -17.59
N LYS A 475 -27.44 -9.93 -18.13
CA LYS A 475 -27.32 -11.37 -18.37
C LYS A 475 -26.49 -12.03 -17.26
N TYR A 476 -26.79 -13.27 -17.01
CA TYR A 476 -26.10 -14.17 -16.08
C TYR A 476 -26.36 -15.62 -16.52
N SER A 477 -25.61 -16.60 -16.07
CA SER A 477 -25.72 -17.97 -16.51
C SER A 477 -27.08 -18.59 -16.15
N ALA A 478 -27.58 -19.49 -16.97
CA ALA A 478 -28.81 -20.25 -16.66
C ALA A 478 -28.61 -21.17 -15.43
N ALA A 479 -27.40 -21.65 -15.21
CA ALA A 479 -27.02 -22.43 -14.02
C ALA A 479 -27.07 -21.60 -12.74
N GLY A 480 -26.49 -20.38 -12.78
CA GLY A 480 -26.50 -19.43 -11.66
C GLY A 480 -27.93 -19.02 -11.30
N GLU A 481 -28.79 -18.73 -12.29
CA GLU A 481 -30.19 -18.44 -12.03
C GLU A 481 -30.91 -19.61 -11.33
N THR A 482 -30.68 -20.83 -11.79
CA THR A 482 -31.29 -22.02 -11.16
C THR A 482 -30.87 -22.16 -9.71
N LYS A 483 -29.57 -22.02 -9.42
CA LYS A 483 -29.00 -22.12 -8.06
C LYS A 483 -29.56 -21.03 -7.15
N PHE A 484 -29.58 -19.78 -7.61
CA PHE A 484 -30.12 -18.64 -6.88
C PHE A 484 -31.61 -18.84 -6.54
N ASN A 485 -32.44 -19.19 -7.51
CA ASN A 485 -33.87 -19.44 -7.30
C ASN A 485 -34.10 -20.56 -6.28
N GLN A 486 -33.25 -21.59 -6.27
CA GLN A 486 -33.33 -22.67 -5.30
C GLN A 486 -32.99 -22.21 -3.88
N SER A 487 -31.98 -21.33 -3.72
CA SER A 487 -31.63 -20.77 -2.41
C SER A 487 -32.76 -19.90 -1.85
N VAL A 488 -33.39 -19.06 -2.69
CA VAL A 488 -34.56 -18.24 -2.30
C VAL A 488 -35.73 -19.12 -1.87
N GLU A 489 -36.05 -20.16 -2.61
CA GLU A 489 -37.17 -21.08 -2.28
C GLU A 489 -36.90 -21.83 -0.98
N THR A 490 -35.67 -22.28 -0.74
CA THR A 490 -35.25 -22.91 0.52
C THR A 490 -35.42 -21.96 1.69
N ALA A 491 -35.04 -20.70 1.50
CA ALA A 491 -35.16 -19.66 2.52
C ALA A 491 -36.64 -19.38 2.89
N LYS A 492 -37.52 -19.27 1.89
CA LYS A 492 -38.97 -19.11 2.10
C LYS A 492 -39.56 -20.25 2.89
N GLN A 493 -39.27 -21.50 2.51
CA GLN A 493 -39.75 -22.67 3.19
C GLN A 493 -39.30 -22.73 4.67
N ALA A 494 -38.04 -22.31 4.95
CA ALA A 494 -37.53 -22.26 6.31
C ALA A 494 -38.21 -21.16 7.15
N ALA A 495 -38.35 -19.94 6.54
CA ALA A 495 -38.98 -18.80 7.24
C ALA A 495 -40.45 -18.96 7.54
N ASP A 496 -41.18 -19.73 6.73
CA ASP A 496 -42.62 -19.99 6.88
C ASP A 496 -42.91 -21.17 7.82
N ASN A 497 -41.91 -21.97 8.16
CA ASN A 497 -42.06 -23.10 9.08
C ASN A 497 -41.82 -22.67 10.53
N PRO A 498 -42.86 -22.60 11.39
CA PRO A 498 -42.74 -22.14 12.77
C PRO A 498 -41.90 -23.06 13.65
N ASP A 499 -41.64 -24.30 13.22
CA ASP A 499 -40.82 -25.27 13.97
C ASP A 499 -39.33 -25.21 13.62
N THR A 500 -38.91 -24.31 12.73
CA THR A 500 -37.50 -24.13 12.39
C THR A 500 -36.83 -23.33 13.48
N ASP A 501 -35.78 -23.88 14.08
CA ASP A 501 -35.00 -23.20 15.13
C ASP A 501 -34.12 -22.06 14.56
N ASP A 502 -33.78 -21.09 15.41
CA ASP A 502 -33.01 -19.90 15.03
C ASP A 502 -31.65 -20.22 14.41
N LYS A 503 -31.00 -21.30 14.85
CA LYS A 503 -29.73 -21.75 14.29
C LYS A 503 -29.89 -22.22 12.84
N THR A 504 -30.91 -23.00 12.57
CA THR A 504 -31.25 -23.48 11.22
C THR A 504 -31.64 -22.30 10.32
N LEU A 505 -32.47 -21.37 10.82
CA LEU A 505 -32.82 -20.14 10.10
C LEU A 505 -31.58 -19.31 9.75
N GLY A 506 -30.61 -19.18 10.67
CA GLY A 506 -29.37 -18.47 10.44
C GLY A 506 -28.48 -19.13 9.39
N LEU A 507 -28.34 -20.45 9.38
CA LEU A 507 -27.61 -21.18 8.33
C LEU A 507 -28.24 -20.99 6.95
N VAL A 508 -29.57 -21.00 6.87
CA VAL A 508 -30.30 -20.74 5.63
C VAL A 508 -30.10 -19.29 5.18
N LEU A 509 -30.08 -18.34 6.12
CA LEU A 509 -29.80 -16.94 5.83
C LEU A 509 -28.40 -16.78 5.22
N THR A 510 -27.37 -17.39 5.82
CA THR A 510 -26.00 -17.38 5.28
C THR A 510 -25.96 -17.96 3.86
N SER A 511 -26.60 -19.11 3.63
CA SER A 511 -26.65 -19.74 2.32
C SER A 511 -27.37 -18.89 1.25
N LEU A 512 -28.43 -18.15 1.64
CA LEU A 512 -29.10 -17.21 0.75
C LEU A 512 -28.20 -16.03 0.39
N GLN A 513 -27.47 -15.49 1.35
CA GLN A 513 -26.51 -14.40 1.10
C GLN A 513 -25.38 -14.85 0.17
N GLU A 514 -24.83 -16.06 0.34
CA GLU A 514 -23.87 -16.66 -0.56
C GLU A 514 -24.44 -16.78 -1.99
N GLY A 515 -25.68 -17.23 -2.12
CA GLY A 515 -26.36 -17.31 -3.43
C GLY A 515 -26.55 -15.94 -4.10
N MET A 516 -26.81 -14.89 -3.31
CA MET A 516 -26.88 -13.51 -3.81
C MET A 516 -25.51 -13.05 -4.34
N ASP A 517 -24.42 -13.37 -3.66
CA ASP A 517 -23.07 -12.98 -4.08
C ASP A 517 -22.63 -13.73 -5.32
N GLU A 518 -22.95 -15.02 -5.40
CA GLU A 518 -22.69 -15.80 -6.60
C GLU A 518 -23.43 -15.23 -7.81
N LEU A 519 -24.71 -14.81 -7.65
CA LEU A 519 -25.45 -14.17 -8.74
C LEU A 519 -24.83 -12.85 -9.18
N LYS A 520 -24.34 -12.03 -8.23
CA LYS A 520 -23.64 -10.76 -8.55
C LYS A 520 -22.34 -11.02 -9.33
N ALA A 521 -21.55 -12.00 -8.90
CA ALA A 521 -20.35 -12.41 -9.59
C ALA A 521 -20.62 -12.93 -11.00
N ASP A 522 -21.70 -13.69 -11.17
CA ASP A 522 -22.16 -14.22 -12.45
C ASP A 522 -22.56 -13.09 -13.42
N VAL A 523 -23.36 -12.12 -12.95
CA VAL A 523 -23.71 -10.92 -13.74
C VAL A 523 -22.45 -10.18 -14.17
N ASN A 524 -21.51 -9.94 -13.26
CA ASN A 524 -20.25 -9.27 -13.59
C ASN A 524 -19.44 -10.03 -14.64
N ALA A 525 -19.34 -11.35 -14.52
CA ALA A 525 -18.65 -12.19 -15.51
C ALA A 525 -19.28 -12.06 -16.90
N TYR A 526 -20.60 -11.98 -16.97
CA TYR A 526 -21.32 -11.77 -18.24
C TYR A 526 -21.14 -10.34 -18.79
N GLU A 527 -20.96 -9.34 -17.95
CA GLU A 527 -20.61 -7.97 -18.40
C GLU A 527 -19.20 -7.95 -19.00
N ILE A 528 -18.23 -8.60 -18.34
CA ILE A 528 -16.86 -8.75 -18.87
C ILE A 528 -16.86 -9.54 -20.18
N LEU A 529 -17.58 -10.67 -20.24
CA LEU A 529 -17.73 -11.47 -21.45
C LEU A 529 -18.31 -10.64 -22.60
N ASN A 530 -19.33 -9.81 -22.31
CA ASN A 530 -19.94 -8.96 -23.33
C ASN A 530 -18.97 -7.95 -23.94
N VAL A 531 -18.12 -7.35 -23.09
CA VAL A 531 -17.08 -6.42 -23.55
C VAL A 531 -16.01 -7.19 -24.33
N LYS A 532 -15.48 -8.25 -23.77
CA LYS A 532 -14.36 -9.01 -24.36
C LYS A 532 -14.71 -9.63 -25.71
N ARG A 533 -15.90 -10.22 -25.88
CA ARG A 533 -16.31 -10.78 -27.15
C ARG A 533 -16.41 -9.74 -28.28
N GLN A 534 -16.77 -8.50 -27.93
CA GLN A 534 -16.82 -7.39 -28.88
C GLN A 534 -15.42 -6.85 -29.20
N GLU A 535 -14.57 -6.70 -28.19
CA GLU A 535 -13.17 -6.30 -28.37
C GLU A 535 -12.44 -7.28 -29.28
N LEU A 536 -12.51 -8.57 -29.03
CA LEU A 536 -11.85 -9.61 -29.83
C LEU A 536 -12.32 -9.65 -31.31
N LEU A 537 -13.60 -9.39 -31.55
CA LEU A 537 -14.13 -9.26 -32.93
C LEU A 537 -13.59 -8.01 -33.60
N THR A 538 -13.58 -6.86 -32.92
CA THR A 538 -13.07 -5.59 -33.44
C THR A 538 -11.58 -5.67 -33.70
N GLU A 539 -10.81 -6.21 -32.75
CA GLU A 539 -9.36 -6.39 -32.89
C GLU A 539 -9.00 -7.27 -34.08
N TRP A 540 -9.83 -8.29 -34.36
CA TRP A 540 -9.62 -9.13 -35.54
C TRP A 540 -9.95 -8.39 -36.85
N ASP A 541 -11.14 -7.77 -36.93
CA ASP A 541 -11.56 -7.03 -38.12
C ASP A 541 -10.61 -5.90 -38.51
N GLU A 542 -9.99 -5.26 -37.50
CA GLU A 542 -9.00 -4.17 -37.65
C GLU A 542 -7.55 -4.66 -37.77
N SER A 543 -7.31 -5.95 -37.58
CA SER A 543 -5.96 -6.50 -37.59
C SER A 543 -5.37 -6.59 -38.99
N PRO A 544 -4.03 -6.60 -39.13
CA PRO A 544 -3.33 -6.87 -40.37
C PRO A 544 -3.60 -8.26 -40.98
N TYR A 545 -4.33 -9.11 -40.25
CA TYR A 545 -4.67 -10.49 -40.64
C TYR A 545 -6.18 -10.69 -40.95
N ALA A 546 -6.94 -9.61 -41.05
CA ALA A 546 -8.40 -9.69 -41.30
C ALA A 546 -8.80 -10.47 -42.56
N GLU A 547 -7.92 -10.52 -43.56
CA GLU A 547 -8.14 -11.29 -44.81
C GLU A 547 -7.56 -12.72 -44.77
N VAL A 548 -6.96 -13.11 -43.60
CA VAL A 548 -6.35 -14.45 -43.43
C VAL A 548 -7.33 -15.33 -42.65
N ASP A 549 -7.50 -16.57 -43.09
CA ASP A 549 -8.46 -17.52 -42.48
C ASP A 549 -7.89 -18.12 -41.17
N PHE A 550 -8.53 -17.82 -40.05
CA PHE A 550 -8.12 -18.26 -38.69
C PHE A 550 -9.23 -19.15 -38.04
N PRO A 551 -9.51 -20.36 -38.57
CA PRO A 551 -10.70 -21.13 -38.23
C PRO A 551 -10.83 -21.48 -36.72
N GLU A 552 -9.73 -21.73 -36.00
CA GLU A 552 -9.80 -22.07 -34.58
C GLU A 552 -10.03 -20.81 -33.72
N TYR A 553 -9.49 -19.66 -34.12
CA TYR A 553 -9.75 -18.38 -33.49
C TYR A 553 -11.19 -17.92 -33.70
N GLU A 554 -11.67 -17.95 -34.96
CA GLU A 554 -13.05 -17.64 -35.29
C GLU A 554 -14.04 -18.47 -34.50
N LYS A 555 -13.85 -19.78 -34.49
CA LYS A 555 -14.69 -20.71 -33.73
C LYS A 555 -14.71 -20.37 -32.23
N TYR A 556 -13.60 -19.93 -31.68
CA TYR A 556 -13.53 -19.53 -30.29
C TYR A 556 -14.31 -18.23 -30.05
N VAL A 557 -14.07 -17.18 -30.84
CA VAL A 557 -14.70 -15.86 -30.67
C VAL A 557 -16.21 -15.93 -30.89
N TYR A 558 -16.67 -16.58 -31.98
CA TYR A 558 -18.10 -16.80 -32.19
C TYR A 558 -18.72 -17.74 -31.14
N GLY A 559 -17.94 -18.68 -30.61
CA GLY A 559 -18.36 -19.51 -29.49
C GLY A 559 -18.61 -18.73 -28.19
N LEU A 560 -17.87 -17.64 -27.93
CA LEU A 560 -18.15 -16.74 -26.84
C LEU A 560 -19.45 -15.95 -27.04
N ASP A 561 -19.73 -15.52 -28.27
CA ASP A 561 -20.98 -14.87 -28.63
C ASP A 561 -22.18 -15.78 -28.40
N ASP A 562 -22.12 -17.02 -28.94
CA ASP A 562 -23.11 -18.03 -28.69
C ASP A 562 -23.34 -18.32 -27.20
N ALA A 563 -22.26 -18.46 -26.45
CA ALA A 563 -22.33 -18.73 -25.00
C ALA A 563 -22.96 -17.57 -24.22
N TYR A 564 -22.69 -16.35 -24.62
CA TYR A 564 -23.32 -15.14 -24.04
C TYR A 564 -24.83 -15.11 -24.38
N GLU A 565 -25.24 -15.34 -25.65
CA GLU A 565 -26.65 -15.28 -26.04
C GLU A 565 -27.46 -16.42 -25.42
N GLN A 566 -26.90 -17.63 -25.35
CA GLN A 566 -27.56 -18.81 -24.79
C GLN A 566 -27.44 -18.92 -23.27
N ARG A 567 -26.67 -18.02 -22.62
CA ARG A 567 -26.45 -18.02 -21.19
C ARG A 567 -25.78 -19.31 -20.68
N THR A 568 -24.85 -19.85 -21.47
CA THR A 568 -24.15 -21.12 -21.23
C THR A 568 -22.67 -20.91 -20.82
N PHE A 569 -22.18 -19.68 -20.82
CA PHE A 569 -20.82 -19.37 -20.40
C PHE A 569 -20.64 -19.70 -18.91
N ASP A 570 -19.50 -20.33 -18.57
CA ASP A 570 -19.12 -20.56 -17.18
C ASP A 570 -18.44 -19.31 -16.61
N PRO A 571 -19.03 -18.62 -15.63
CA PRO A 571 -18.44 -17.43 -15.02
C PRO A 571 -17.02 -17.61 -14.50
N ALA A 572 -16.66 -18.83 -14.07
CA ALA A 572 -15.31 -19.16 -13.59
C ALA A 572 -14.22 -19.09 -14.68
N GLU A 573 -14.62 -19.10 -15.95
CA GLU A 573 -13.68 -19.03 -17.09
C GLU A 573 -13.42 -17.61 -17.58
N VAL A 574 -14.04 -16.58 -16.98
CA VAL A 574 -13.98 -15.19 -17.46
C VAL A 574 -12.56 -14.65 -17.58
N ASP A 575 -11.70 -14.91 -16.59
CA ASP A 575 -10.30 -14.48 -16.58
C ASP A 575 -9.42 -15.23 -17.61
N SER A 576 -9.93 -16.33 -18.15
CA SER A 576 -9.23 -17.14 -19.16
C SER A 576 -9.50 -16.70 -20.60
N ILE A 577 -10.47 -15.80 -20.82
CA ILE A 577 -10.90 -15.39 -22.18
C ILE A 577 -9.72 -14.82 -22.96
N GLN A 578 -9.09 -13.75 -22.45
CA GLN A 578 -7.98 -13.08 -23.14
C GLN A 578 -6.76 -14.01 -23.29
N PRO A 579 -6.24 -14.68 -22.24
CA PRO A 579 -5.10 -15.60 -22.39
C PRO A 579 -5.36 -16.76 -23.39
N ARG A 580 -6.60 -17.16 -23.55
CA ARG A 580 -6.95 -18.20 -24.51
C ARG A 580 -7.03 -17.65 -25.94
N ALA A 581 -7.64 -16.48 -26.11
CA ALA A 581 -7.67 -15.76 -27.37
C ALA A 581 -6.25 -15.53 -27.92
N ASP A 582 -5.36 -14.98 -27.06
CA ASP A 582 -3.96 -14.70 -27.41
C ASP A 582 -3.21 -15.95 -27.88
N ARG A 583 -3.39 -17.07 -27.17
CA ARG A 583 -2.76 -18.33 -27.57
C ARG A 583 -3.29 -18.86 -28.91
N LEU A 584 -4.60 -18.79 -29.15
CA LEU A 584 -5.21 -19.22 -30.43
C LEU A 584 -4.76 -18.29 -31.56
N TRP A 585 -4.76 -16.98 -31.31
CA TRP A 585 -4.29 -15.98 -32.25
C TRP A 585 -2.85 -16.28 -32.70
N MET A 586 -1.92 -16.40 -31.74
CA MET A 586 -0.53 -16.72 -32.01
C MET A 586 -0.35 -18.06 -32.74
N SER A 587 -1.19 -19.06 -32.44
CA SER A 587 -1.17 -20.35 -33.13
C SER A 587 -1.62 -20.22 -34.59
N CYS A 588 -2.68 -19.46 -34.86
CA CYS A 588 -3.18 -19.19 -36.19
C CYS A 588 -2.20 -18.38 -37.05
N VAL A 589 -1.64 -17.30 -36.46
CA VAL A 589 -0.60 -16.50 -37.16
C VAL A 589 0.60 -17.37 -37.51
N ARG A 590 1.07 -18.19 -36.60
CA ARG A 590 2.20 -19.11 -36.86
C ARG A 590 1.89 -20.11 -37.96
N GLU A 591 0.68 -20.65 -37.97
CA GLU A 591 0.21 -21.58 -39.02
C GLU A 591 0.15 -20.87 -40.38
N ALA A 592 -0.44 -19.68 -40.42
CA ALA A 592 -0.52 -18.86 -41.62
C ALA A 592 0.85 -18.49 -42.21
N LEU A 593 1.79 -18.08 -41.34
CA LEU A 593 3.19 -17.84 -41.72
C LEU A 593 3.84 -19.12 -42.30
N THR A 594 3.63 -20.25 -41.65
CA THR A 594 4.21 -21.55 -42.08
C THR A 594 3.66 -22.00 -43.41
N ASN A 595 2.36 -21.79 -43.69
CA ASN A 595 1.68 -22.14 -44.89
C ASN A 595 1.96 -21.16 -46.06
N GLY A 596 2.45 -19.96 -45.74
CA GLY A 596 2.65 -18.88 -46.70
C GLY A 596 1.37 -18.10 -47.01
N ASP A 597 0.36 -18.17 -46.16
CA ASP A 597 -0.88 -17.39 -46.25
C ASP A 597 -0.66 -15.92 -45.89
N THR A 598 0.39 -15.64 -45.12
CA THR A 598 0.92 -14.30 -44.79
C THR A 598 2.44 -14.36 -44.57
N ASP A 599 3.10 -13.26 -44.75
CA ASP A 599 4.50 -13.03 -44.34
C ASP A 599 4.62 -11.97 -43.22
N ASN A 600 3.51 -11.33 -42.90
CA ASN A 600 3.45 -10.22 -41.95
C ASN A 600 3.61 -10.68 -40.50
N VAL A 601 4.67 -10.22 -39.86
CA VAL A 601 4.97 -10.42 -38.42
C VAL A 601 4.79 -9.12 -37.65
N THR A 602 4.77 -7.97 -38.34
CA THR A 602 4.60 -6.64 -37.71
C THR A 602 3.32 -6.56 -36.88
N GLY A 603 2.26 -7.23 -37.32
CA GLY A 603 0.99 -7.29 -36.55
C GLY A 603 1.05 -7.98 -35.18
N LEU A 604 2.19 -8.61 -34.84
CA LEU A 604 2.45 -9.16 -33.52
C LEU A 604 3.23 -8.21 -32.60
N MET A 605 3.65 -7.07 -33.15
CA MET A 605 4.36 -6.05 -32.36
C MET A 605 3.36 -5.13 -31.67
N VAL A 606 3.71 -4.67 -30.49
CA VAL A 606 2.97 -3.64 -29.78
C VAL A 606 3.56 -2.29 -30.14
N ASN A 607 2.74 -1.39 -30.68
CA ASN A 607 3.13 -0.02 -31.02
C ASN A 607 4.42 0.04 -31.89
N PRO A 608 4.45 -0.61 -33.05
CA PRO A 608 5.65 -0.65 -33.91
C PRO A 608 6.00 0.71 -34.53
N ASN A 609 5.06 1.65 -34.51
CA ASN A 609 5.13 3.01 -35.02
C ASN A 609 5.07 4.09 -33.92
N PHE A 610 5.32 3.74 -32.67
CA PHE A 610 5.45 4.63 -31.52
C PHE A 610 4.36 5.69 -31.35
N GLU A 611 3.12 5.42 -31.72
CA GLU A 611 2.00 6.35 -31.68
C GLU A 611 1.75 6.88 -30.24
N GLY A 612 2.33 8.05 -29.93
CA GLY A 612 2.13 8.78 -28.68
C GLY A 612 2.79 8.19 -27.44
N SER A 613 3.39 7.02 -27.51
CA SER A 613 4.02 6.36 -26.35
C SER A 613 5.18 5.42 -26.74
N ASN A 614 5.88 4.90 -25.72
CA ASN A 614 6.88 3.84 -25.87
C ASN A 614 6.34 2.47 -25.38
N ASP A 615 5.04 2.30 -25.30
CA ASP A 615 4.41 1.07 -24.80
C ASP A 615 4.85 -0.16 -25.62
N GLY A 616 5.06 -1.28 -24.92
CA GLY A 616 5.51 -2.54 -25.53
C GLY A 616 7.03 -2.63 -25.75
N TRP A 617 7.79 -1.54 -25.60
CA TRP A 617 9.22 -1.52 -25.83
C TRP A 617 10.03 -1.52 -24.54
N THR A 618 11.03 -2.40 -24.49
CA THR A 618 11.96 -2.52 -23.36
C THR A 618 13.25 -1.78 -23.68
N LYS A 619 13.71 -0.92 -22.74
CA LYS A 619 14.99 -0.24 -22.84
C LYS A 619 15.97 -0.73 -21.77
N THR A 620 17.22 -1.03 -22.16
CA THR A 620 18.32 -1.38 -21.26
C THR A 620 19.54 -0.49 -21.53
N GLY A 621 20.45 -0.41 -20.56
CA GLY A 621 21.65 0.44 -20.68
C GLY A 621 21.39 1.91 -20.35
N ASP A 622 22.32 2.79 -20.75
CA ASP A 622 22.29 4.23 -20.53
C ASP A 622 21.50 4.99 -21.61
N GLY A 623 21.45 6.33 -21.57
CA GLY A 623 20.69 7.16 -22.51
C GLY A 623 19.22 7.35 -22.11
N ASP A 624 18.59 8.32 -22.72
CA ASP A 624 17.26 8.82 -22.35
C ASP A 624 16.23 8.45 -23.44
N PHE A 625 15.38 7.50 -23.17
CA PHE A 625 14.40 6.97 -24.12
C PHE A 625 13.08 7.76 -24.03
N LYS A 626 12.77 8.58 -25.03
CA LYS A 626 11.67 9.55 -24.99
C LYS A 626 10.80 9.51 -26.23
N ASN A 627 9.51 9.49 -26.02
CA ASN A 627 8.49 9.76 -27.04
C ASN A 627 7.86 11.16 -26.87
N ASP A 628 7.54 11.59 -25.64
CA ASP A 628 6.91 12.88 -25.29
C ASP A 628 5.56 13.12 -26.00
N GLY A 629 4.83 12.04 -26.35
CA GLY A 629 3.54 12.11 -27.02
C GLY A 629 3.63 12.38 -28.54
N THR A 630 4.81 12.21 -29.14
CA THR A 630 5.01 12.26 -30.59
C THR A 630 4.78 10.91 -31.24
N ARG A 631 4.69 10.84 -32.57
CA ARG A 631 4.59 9.60 -33.35
C ARG A 631 5.94 9.03 -33.76
N VAL A 632 7.01 9.52 -33.19
CA VAL A 632 8.40 9.09 -33.42
C VAL A 632 9.09 9.04 -32.08
N THR A 633 10.00 8.13 -31.87
CA THR A 633 10.76 8.03 -30.62
C THR A 633 12.26 8.24 -30.80
N GLU A 634 12.94 8.51 -29.69
CA GLU A 634 14.40 8.70 -29.70
C GLU A 634 15.04 8.11 -28.44
N VAL A 635 16.32 7.72 -28.56
CA VAL A 635 17.22 7.62 -27.43
C VAL A 635 18.29 8.70 -27.51
N TRP A 636 18.23 9.62 -26.57
CA TRP A 636 19.13 10.77 -26.51
C TRP A 636 20.30 10.52 -25.57
N GLY A 637 21.54 10.68 -26.09
CA GLY A 637 22.75 10.41 -25.33
C GLY A 637 22.98 8.92 -25.06
N GLY A 638 23.90 8.64 -24.15
CA GLY A 638 24.30 7.29 -23.81
C GLY A 638 25.38 6.72 -24.69
N GLN A 639 26.02 5.64 -24.23
CA GLN A 639 27.15 5.01 -24.95
C GLN A 639 26.84 3.55 -25.29
N ASN A 640 26.02 2.89 -24.42
CA ASN A 640 25.66 1.49 -24.60
C ASN A 640 24.21 1.28 -24.12
N TRP A 641 23.32 1.06 -25.05
CA TRP A 641 21.90 0.81 -24.75
C TRP A 641 21.23 -0.03 -25.85
N GLU A 642 20.11 -0.61 -25.53
CA GLU A 642 19.22 -1.30 -26.46
C GLU A 642 17.77 -0.92 -26.17
N VAL A 643 16.98 -0.74 -27.24
CA VAL A 643 15.52 -0.66 -27.22
C VAL A 643 14.99 -1.78 -28.09
N TYR A 644 14.14 -2.64 -27.52
CA TYR A 644 13.70 -3.85 -28.22
C TYR A 644 12.32 -4.35 -27.80
N GLN A 645 11.72 -5.19 -28.66
CA GLN A 645 10.65 -6.11 -28.32
C GLN A 645 11.08 -7.56 -28.53
N GLU A 646 10.47 -8.49 -27.76
CA GLU A 646 10.60 -9.93 -27.98
C GLU A 646 9.27 -10.50 -28.48
N ILE A 647 9.28 -11.11 -29.66
CA ILE A 647 8.16 -11.82 -30.24
C ILE A 647 8.45 -13.31 -30.08
N ASN A 648 7.52 -14.06 -29.51
CA ASN A 648 7.69 -15.47 -29.18
C ASN A 648 6.80 -16.36 -30.07
N ASN A 649 7.08 -17.65 -30.07
CA ASN A 649 6.32 -18.68 -30.78
C ASN A 649 6.28 -18.52 -32.31
N LEU A 650 7.29 -17.91 -32.88
CA LEU A 650 7.42 -17.75 -34.33
C LEU A 650 7.91 -19.05 -35.02
N PRO A 651 7.59 -19.25 -36.30
CA PRO A 651 8.20 -20.32 -37.09
C PRO A 651 9.71 -20.19 -37.19
N GLN A 652 10.42 -21.31 -37.25
CA GLN A 652 11.85 -21.30 -37.54
C GLN A 652 12.07 -20.83 -38.98
N GLY A 653 13.08 -19.97 -39.21
CA GLY A 653 13.43 -19.45 -40.53
C GLY A 653 14.03 -18.05 -40.49
N SER A 654 14.19 -17.46 -41.64
CA SER A 654 14.70 -16.10 -41.79
C SER A 654 13.58 -15.05 -41.73
N TYR A 655 13.93 -13.91 -41.12
CA TYR A 655 13.04 -12.77 -40.94
C TYR A 655 13.74 -11.49 -41.41
N LYS A 656 13.03 -10.65 -42.15
CA LYS A 656 13.48 -9.34 -42.56
C LYS A 656 12.87 -8.30 -41.65
N ILE A 657 13.74 -7.45 -41.12
CA ILE A 657 13.37 -6.35 -40.21
C ILE A 657 13.67 -5.06 -40.93
N LYS A 658 12.72 -4.14 -40.95
CA LYS A 658 12.88 -2.79 -41.48
C LYS A 658 12.43 -1.80 -40.38
N ALA A 659 13.08 -0.61 -40.39
CA ALA A 659 12.64 0.53 -39.58
C ALA A 659 13.15 1.83 -40.22
N GLN A 660 12.36 2.89 -40.09
CA GLN A 660 12.88 4.22 -40.39
C GLN A 660 13.70 4.68 -39.17
N ALA A 661 14.96 4.93 -39.37
CA ALA A 661 15.84 5.31 -38.27
C ALA A 661 17.10 6.04 -38.81
N PHE A 662 17.64 6.94 -38.01
CA PHE A 662 18.94 7.49 -38.28
C PHE A 662 19.79 7.67 -37.02
N TYR A 663 21.11 7.60 -37.23
CA TYR A 663 22.11 7.90 -36.22
C TYR A 663 22.58 9.35 -36.37
N ASN A 664 22.58 10.11 -35.25
CA ASN A 664 23.11 11.44 -35.16
C ASN A 664 24.30 11.45 -34.18
N PRO A 665 25.55 11.80 -34.60
CA PRO A 665 26.70 11.75 -33.71
C PRO A 665 26.79 12.93 -32.72
N SER A 666 25.93 13.94 -32.84
CA SER A 666 25.93 15.13 -31.97
C SER A 666 24.57 15.47 -31.43
N SER A 667 24.49 15.79 -30.15
CA SER A 667 23.26 16.23 -29.45
C SER A 667 23.01 17.74 -29.54
N THR A 668 23.91 18.51 -30.15
CA THR A 668 23.86 19.98 -30.17
C THR A 668 23.70 20.52 -31.56
N ASN A 669 23.02 21.67 -31.69
CA ASN A 669 22.96 22.46 -32.91
C ASN A 669 24.34 23.10 -33.27
N ASP A 670 25.36 22.88 -32.45
CA ASP A 670 26.70 23.43 -32.68
C ASP A 670 27.41 22.78 -33.85
N ASN A 671 26.79 21.77 -34.47
CA ASN A 671 27.25 21.11 -35.69
C ASN A 671 28.74 20.67 -35.64
N ALA A 672 29.21 20.37 -34.42
CA ALA A 672 30.59 19.94 -34.20
C ALA A 672 30.95 18.67 -35.00
N TRP A 673 29.94 17.86 -35.31
CA TRP A 673 30.11 16.69 -36.19
C TRP A 673 30.31 17.04 -37.66
N HIS A 674 29.99 18.27 -38.09
CA HIS A 674 30.24 18.72 -39.45
C HIS A 674 31.73 18.88 -39.75
N GLU A 675 32.51 19.33 -38.76
CA GLU A 675 33.94 19.63 -38.95
C GLU A 675 34.77 18.36 -39.18
N GLY A 676 34.33 17.22 -38.60
CA GLY A 676 35.00 15.94 -38.71
C GLY A 676 34.41 14.99 -39.74
N TRP A 677 33.23 15.30 -40.28
CA TRP A 677 32.45 14.37 -41.13
C TRP A 677 33.24 13.90 -42.36
N GLY A 678 33.37 12.57 -42.50
CA GLY A 678 34.07 11.93 -43.63
C GLY A 678 35.59 11.96 -43.55
N GLN A 679 36.19 12.41 -42.45
CA GLN A 679 37.63 12.32 -42.23
C GLN A 679 37.99 10.88 -41.76
N GLU A 680 39.01 10.28 -42.36
CA GLU A 680 39.49 8.96 -41.95
C GLU A 680 39.98 9.01 -40.48
N GLY A 681 39.43 8.15 -39.62
CA GLY A 681 39.76 8.11 -38.19
C GLY A 681 38.99 9.09 -37.31
N ASP A 682 38.00 9.83 -37.84
CA ASP A 682 37.09 10.65 -37.07
C ASP A 682 35.98 9.78 -36.42
N GLU A 683 35.89 9.78 -35.07
CA GLU A 683 34.90 9.06 -34.34
C GLU A 683 33.46 9.48 -34.65
N THR A 684 33.26 10.78 -35.02
CA THR A 684 31.93 11.29 -35.38
C THR A 684 31.47 10.80 -36.77
N SER A 685 32.36 10.29 -37.61
CA SER A 685 32.03 9.68 -38.89
C SER A 685 31.62 8.22 -38.78
N ASN A 686 31.94 7.57 -37.66
CA ASN A 686 31.60 6.17 -37.43
C ASN A 686 30.16 6.04 -36.96
N ILE A 687 29.42 5.05 -37.51
CA ILE A 687 28.07 4.73 -37.08
C ILE A 687 28.13 3.77 -35.91
N HIS A 688 27.56 4.18 -34.77
CA HIS A 688 27.50 3.38 -33.56
C HIS A 688 26.05 2.95 -33.17
N GLY A 689 25.06 3.37 -33.98
CA GLY A 689 23.68 2.93 -33.89
C GLY A 689 23.41 1.78 -34.87
N TYR A 690 22.66 0.79 -34.46
CA TYR A 690 22.39 -0.42 -35.25
C TYR A 690 20.91 -0.81 -35.17
N LEU A 691 20.32 -1.16 -36.34
CA LEU A 691 19.11 -1.95 -36.41
C LEU A 691 19.50 -3.41 -36.18
N PHE A 692 18.78 -4.13 -35.32
CA PHE A 692 19.12 -5.51 -35.03
C PHE A 692 17.93 -6.45 -34.97
N GLY A 693 18.18 -7.74 -35.25
CA GLY A 693 17.29 -8.87 -35.02
C GLY A 693 18.09 -10.07 -34.54
N ASN A 694 17.82 -10.57 -33.33
CA ASN A 694 18.62 -11.61 -32.69
C ASN A 694 20.13 -11.29 -32.76
N ASP A 695 20.92 -12.16 -33.38
CA ASP A 695 22.38 -11.99 -33.49
C ASP A 695 22.82 -11.15 -34.71
N ALA A 696 21.87 -10.80 -35.60
CA ALA A 696 22.14 -9.97 -36.76
C ALA A 696 22.00 -8.46 -36.45
N SER A 697 22.90 -7.65 -36.94
CA SER A 697 22.81 -6.20 -36.82
C SER A 697 23.47 -5.48 -37.98
N GLU A 698 22.81 -4.41 -38.46
CA GLU A 698 23.33 -3.52 -39.50
C GLU A 698 23.41 -2.08 -39.01
N PRO A 699 24.48 -1.33 -39.36
CA PRO A 699 24.59 0.07 -39.00
C PRO A 699 23.42 0.88 -39.55
N LEU A 700 22.89 1.79 -38.73
CA LEU A 700 21.86 2.73 -39.15
C LEU A 700 22.40 3.72 -40.20
N LEU A 701 21.47 4.23 -40.99
CA LEU A 701 21.78 5.38 -41.86
C LEU A 701 22.19 6.59 -40.99
N HIS A 702 23.17 7.34 -41.50
CA HIS A 702 23.55 8.60 -40.88
C HIS A 702 22.47 9.67 -41.13
N VAL A 703 22.38 10.68 -40.27
CA VAL A 703 21.40 11.78 -40.38
C VAL A 703 21.50 12.53 -41.73
N THR A 704 22.64 12.49 -42.39
CA THR A 704 22.86 13.09 -43.75
C THR A 704 22.37 12.22 -44.90
N ALA A 705 21.88 11.02 -44.67
CA ALA A 705 21.49 10.07 -45.71
C ALA A 705 20.26 10.49 -46.53
N CYS A 706 19.36 11.25 -45.95
CA CYS A 706 18.09 11.67 -46.58
C CYS A 706 17.89 13.19 -46.51
N PRO A 707 18.75 14.00 -47.12
CA PRO A 707 18.60 15.46 -47.09
C PRO A 707 17.36 15.91 -47.88
N GLN A 708 16.65 16.91 -47.38
CA GLN A 708 15.42 17.42 -47.97
C GLN A 708 15.72 18.60 -48.91
N GLU A 709 14.92 18.77 -49.94
CA GLU A 709 15.08 19.88 -50.90
C GLU A 709 14.66 21.24 -50.31
N GLU A 710 13.78 21.26 -49.33
CA GLU A 710 13.25 22.43 -48.66
C GLU A 710 13.09 22.18 -47.17
N ASN A 711 12.91 23.23 -46.40
CA ASN A 711 12.58 23.09 -44.97
C ASN A 711 11.16 22.55 -44.81
N VAL A 712 11.04 21.27 -44.41
CA VAL A 712 9.77 20.56 -44.28
C VAL A 712 9.21 20.62 -42.86
N ALA A 713 10.01 21.00 -41.87
CA ALA A 713 9.58 21.07 -40.47
C ALA A 713 10.35 22.12 -39.68
N GLU A 714 9.84 22.50 -38.53
CA GLU A 714 10.51 23.30 -37.51
C GLU A 714 11.77 22.55 -37.00
N ASN A 715 12.90 23.24 -36.83
CA ASN A 715 14.18 22.67 -36.41
C ASN A 715 14.91 21.80 -37.47
N CYS A 716 14.60 21.96 -38.74
CA CYS A 716 15.49 21.50 -39.79
C CYS A 716 16.58 22.56 -40.04
N GLU A 717 17.77 22.14 -40.47
CA GLU A 717 18.92 22.99 -40.69
C GLU A 717 19.35 22.95 -42.17
N GLU A 718 19.61 24.11 -42.77
CA GLU A 718 20.19 24.19 -44.13
C GLU A 718 21.68 23.82 -44.09
N VAL A 719 22.06 22.89 -44.93
CA VAL A 719 23.46 22.46 -45.07
C VAL A 719 24.28 23.52 -45.83
N THR A 720 25.03 24.31 -45.07
CA THR A 720 25.90 25.38 -45.62
C THR A 720 27.39 25.13 -45.40
N TRP A 721 27.77 24.04 -44.75
CA TRP A 721 29.09 23.71 -44.25
C TRP A 721 29.92 22.79 -45.18
N THR A 722 29.34 22.31 -46.28
CA THR A 722 30.02 21.41 -47.23
C THR A 722 29.84 21.90 -48.68
N GLU A 723 30.80 21.58 -49.55
CA GLU A 723 30.71 21.77 -51.02
C GLU A 723 30.18 20.52 -51.75
N ASP A 724 29.87 19.43 -51.00
CA ASP A 724 29.26 18.23 -51.55
C ASP A 724 27.88 18.58 -52.13
N ALA A 725 27.75 18.44 -53.46
CA ALA A 725 26.52 18.79 -54.18
C ALA A 725 25.31 17.93 -53.82
N SER A 726 25.53 16.81 -53.14
CA SER A 726 24.44 15.98 -52.64
C SER A 726 23.79 16.52 -51.34
N LEU A 727 24.52 17.36 -50.62
CA LEU A 727 24.14 17.94 -49.34
C LEU A 727 24.01 19.47 -49.37
N ALA A 728 24.91 20.17 -50.06
CA ALA A 728 24.97 21.64 -50.04
C ALA A 728 23.64 22.29 -50.49
N GLY A 729 23.10 23.15 -49.67
CA GLY A 729 21.81 23.82 -49.91
C GLY A 729 20.58 22.96 -49.69
N LYS A 730 20.75 21.72 -49.16
CA LYS A 730 19.67 20.85 -48.71
C LYS A 730 19.39 21.09 -47.23
N TRP A 731 18.32 20.50 -46.75
CA TRP A 731 17.87 20.60 -45.34
C TRP A 731 18.00 19.25 -44.64
N LEU A 732 18.54 19.25 -43.42
CA LEU A 732 18.62 18.09 -42.53
C LEU A 732 17.69 18.29 -41.35
N CYS A 733 16.82 17.33 -41.13
CA CYS A 733 15.86 17.32 -40.04
C CYS A 733 16.30 16.28 -38.99
N TYR A 734 17.05 16.72 -38.00
CA TYR A 734 17.82 15.86 -37.09
C TYR A 734 17.20 15.62 -35.72
N GLY A 735 16.12 16.29 -35.38
CA GLY A 735 15.38 16.05 -34.09
C GLY A 735 14.15 15.18 -34.30
N LYS A 736 13.64 14.53 -33.25
CA LYS A 736 12.48 13.66 -33.38
C LYS A 736 11.25 14.37 -33.98
N ASN A 737 10.97 15.60 -33.54
CA ASN A 737 9.80 16.36 -34.02
C ASN A 737 9.89 16.69 -35.53
N SER A 738 11.10 16.95 -36.02
CA SER A 738 11.32 17.20 -37.47
C SER A 738 11.48 15.90 -38.26
N ALA A 739 11.98 14.84 -37.64
CA ALA A 739 12.10 13.52 -38.25
C ALA A 739 10.71 12.92 -38.57
N GLN A 740 9.71 13.19 -37.75
CA GLN A 740 8.34 12.74 -38.00
C GLN A 740 7.86 13.16 -39.41
N GLU A 741 7.98 14.43 -39.76
CA GLU A 741 7.55 14.97 -41.05
C GLU A 741 8.29 14.31 -42.20
N VAL A 742 9.60 14.01 -42.03
CA VAL A 742 10.42 13.34 -43.06
C VAL A 742 10.07 11.87 -43.20
N PHE A 743 9.77 11.17 -42.11
CA PHE A 743 9.38 9.76 -42.14
C PHE A 743 8.01 9.60 -42.78
N GLU A 744 7.05 10.47 -42.46
CA GLU A 744 5.69 10.45 -43.02
C GLU A 744 5.64 10.85 -44.49
N ALA A 745 6.58 11.69 -44.94
CA ALA A 745 6.62 12.15 -46.32
C ALA A 745 6.95 11.03 -47.32
N ASP A 746 7.81 10.07 -46.96
CA ASP A 746 8.20 8.94 -47.78
C ASP A 746 8.68 7.77 -46.89
N GLU A 747 8.06 6.61 -46.99
CA GLU A 747 8.43 5.38 -46.24
C GLU A 747 9.87 4.91 -46.60
N GLY A 748 10.46 5.37 -47.69
CA GLY A 748 11.86 5.11 -48.05
C GLY A 748 12.87 5.99 -47.33
N ASN A 749 12.45 7.10 -46.73
CA ASN A 749 13.33 8.00 -46.02
C ASN A 749 13.88 7.33 -44.74
N TYR A 750 15.20 7.29 -44.63
CA TYR A 750 15.94 6.65 -43.54
C TYR A 750 15.53 5.19 -43.31
N LEU A 751 15.07 4.48 -44.36
CA LEU A 751 14.71 3.10 -44.26
C LEU A 751 15.93 2.19 -44.11
N ASN A 752 16.09 1.59 -42.96
CA ASN A 752 17.09 0.58 -42.66
C ASN A 752 16.51 -0.82 -42.74
N ALA A 753 17.32 -1.80 -43.04
CA ALA A 753 16.89 -3.19 -43.08
C ALA A 753 18.00 -4.15 -42.66
N THR A 754 17.63 -5.19 -41.93
CA THR A 754 18.50 -6.32 -41.60
C THR A 754 17.73 -7.62 -41.75
N THR A 755 18.43 -8.74 -41.86
CA THR A 755 17.84 -10.07 -41.94
C THR A 755 18.43 -10.93 -40.83
N CYS A 756 17.58 -11.59 -40.04
CA CYS A 756 18.01 -12.45 -38.97
C CYS A 756 17.38 -13.84 -39.06
N TYR A 757 17.86 -14.77 -38.24
CA TYR A 757 17.34 -16.12 -38.15
C TYR A 757 16.69 -16.40 -36.80
N VAL A 758 15.49 -16.98 -36.82
CA VAL A 758 14.78 -17.48 -35.67
C VAL A 758 14.98 -18.98 -35.58
N GLY A 759 15.53 -19.44 -34.51
CA GLY A 759 15.80 -20.85 -34.23
C GLY A 759 14.56 -21.63 -33.78
N LYS A 760 14.77 -22.86 -33.27
CA LYS A 760 13.70 -23.74 -32.77
C LYS A 760 12.99 -23.22 -31.52
N ASP A 761 13.61 -22.28 -30.83
CA ASP A 761 13.02 -21.62 -29.67
C ASP A 761 11.90 -20.63 -30.05
N GLY A 762 11.78 -20.29 -31.34
CA GLY A 762 10.74 -19.44 -31.86
C GLY A 762 10.79 -17.99 -31.36
N LYS A 763 11.97 -17.50 -30.96
CA LYS A 763 12.15 -16.17 -30.39
C LYS A 763 12.79 -15.22 -31.39
N LEU A 764 12.17 -14.06 -31.53
CA LEU A 764 12.72 -12.94 -32.26
C LEU A 764 12.82 -11.73 -31.33
N ARG A 765 14.04 -11.25 -31.11
CA ARG A 765 14.30 -9.98 -30.44
C ARG A 765 14.65 -8.96 -31.51
N VAL A 766 13.85 -7.92 -31.65
CA VAL A 766 13.97 -6.90 -32.69
C VAL A 766 14.04 -5.51 -32.08
N GLY A 767 14.92 -4.65 -32.62
CA GLY A 767 15.05 -3.30 -32.08
C GLY A 767 16.22 -2.50 -32.64
N VAL A 768 16.54 -1.44 -31.90
CA VAL A 768 17.68 -0.55 -32.17
C VAL A 768 18.64 -0.56 -30.97
N LYS A 769 19.93 -0.51 -31.23
CA LYS A 769 20.95 -0.47 -30.18
C LYS A 769 22.05 0.53 -30.50
N MET A 770 22.74 0.98 -29.48
CA MET A 770 23.96 1.76 -29.58
C MET A 770 25.09 1.04 -28.84
N SER A 771 26.28 0.96 -29.45
CA SER A 771 27.43 0.36 -28.80
C SER A 771 28.74 0.96 -29.32
N GLY A 772 29.76 1.02 -28.44
CA GLY A 772 31.12 1.50 -28.82
C GLY A 772 31.27 2.99 -28.93
N VAL A 773 30.31 3.79 -28.51
CA VAL A 773 30.44 5.26 -28.48
C VAL A 773 31.34 5.66 -27.32
N THR A 774 32.30 6.52 -27.56
CA THR A 774 33.23 7.05 -26.56
C THR A 774 32.83 8.41 -26.00
N TRP A 775 31.82 9.04 -26.57
CA TRP A 775 31.22 10.32 -26.12
C TRP A 775 29.71 10.17 -25.84
N GLY A 776 29.17 11.02 -24.98
CA GLY A 776 27.79 10.93 -24.52
C GLY A 776 26.75 11.77 -25.26
N ALA A 777 27.08 12.26 -26.48
CA ALA A 777 26.22 13.20 -27.20
C ALA A 777 25.53 12.61 -28.44
N ALA A 778 25.86 11.38 -28.81
CA ALA A 778 25.21 10.67 -29.91
C ALA A 778 23.80 10.26 -29.58
N TRP A 779 22.90 10.24 -30.55
CA TRP A 779 21.54 9.81 -30.41
C TRP A 779 21.01 9.07 -31.62
N VAL A 780 19.85 8.41 -31.44
CA VAL A 780 19.14 7.71 -32.51
C VAL A 780 17.68 8.10 -32.47
N VAL A 781 17.13 8.42 -33.61
CA VAL A 781 15.70 8.63 -33.84
C VAL A 781 15.19 7.45 -34.67
N PHE A 782 14.04 6.87 -34.32
CA PHE A 782 13.50 5.68 -35.01
C PHE A 782 12.01 5.58 -34.91
N ASP A 783 11.41 4.85 -35.90
CA ASP A 783 10.01 4.66 -36.07
C ASP A 783 9.70 3.53 -37.09
N ASN A 784 8.40 3.21 -37.25
CA ASN A 784 7.84 2.41 -38.34
C ASN A 784 8.54 1.05 -38.54
N PHE A 785 8.64 0.27 -37.46
CA PHE A 785 9.13 -1.11 -37.55
C PHE A 785 8.21 -1.99 -38.38
N GLN A 786 8.84 -2.78 -39.27
CA GLN A 786 8.20 -3.80 -40.07
C GLN A 786 8.99 -5.11 -39.96
N VAL A 787 8.30 -6.22 -39.78
CA VAL A 787 8.90 -7.56 -39.68
C VAL A 787 8.18 -8.49 -40.63
N GLU A 788 8.94 -9.11 -41.52
CA GLU A 788 8.46 -10.03 -42.55
C GLU A 788 9.10 -11.41 -42.37
N TYR A 789 8.33 -12.49 -42.45
CA TYR A 789 8.84 -13.86 -42.46
C TYR A 789 9.21 -14.26 -43.91
N LEU A 790 10.48 -14.67 -44.10
CA LEU A 790 11.00 -15.04 -45.41
C LEU A 790 10.91 -16.56 -45.70
N GLY A 791 10.47 -17.35 -44.73
CA GLY A 791 10.27 -18.79 -44.86
C GLY A 791 11.35 -19.63 -44.18
N ALA A 792 10.98 -20.91 -43.93
CA ALA A 792 11.84 -21.87 -43.22
C ALA A 792 13.11 -22.26 -44.01
N ASP A 793 12.97 -22.31 -45.34
CA ASP A 793 14.06 -22.71 -46.27
C ASP A 793 14.96 -21.54 -46.65
N ASN A 794 14.58 -20.32 -46.28
CA ASN A 794 15.41 -19.13 -46.53
C ASN A 794 16.52 -19.06 -45.49
N MET A 795 17.75 -19.02 -45.91
CA MET A 795 18.95 -18.99 -45.09
C MET A 795 19.62 -17.60 -44.99
N ASP A 796 19.01 -16.55 -45.57
CA ASP A 796 19.61 -15.21 -45.61
C ASP A 796 19.88 -14.68 -44.19
N GLY A 797 18.96 -14.87 -43.24
CA GLY A 797 19.17 -14.47 -41.86
C GLY A 797 20.27 -15.26 -41.14
N ALA A 798 20.42 -16.52 -41.41
CA ALA A 798 21.51 -17.33 -40.84
C ALA A 798 22.86 -16.92 -41.44
N GLN A 799 22.90 -16.56 -42.76
CA GLN A 799 24.09 -16.04 -43.36
C GLN A 799 24.47 -14.65 -42.80
N THR A 800 23.49 -13.76 -42.64
CA THR A 800 23.72 -12.42 -42.05
C THR A 800 24.24 -12.53 -40.61
N ALA A 801 23.69 -13.45 -39.79
CA ALA A 801 24.18 -13.69 -38.43
C ALA A 801 25.62 -14.24 -38.41
N LEU A 802 25.92 -15.17 -39.34
CA LEU A 802 27.28 -15.71 -39.49
C LEU A 802 28.27 -14.64 -39.90
N ASP A 803 27.93 -13.78 -40.87
CA ASP A 803 28.77 -12.69 -41.34
C ASP A 803 29.02 -11.66 -40.22
N ALA A 804 28.01 -11.35 -39.39
CA ALA A 804 28.15 -10.49 -38.23
C ALA A 804 29.11 -11.07 -37.19
N LEU A 805 29.01 -12.37 -36.86
CA LEU A 805 29.92 -13.05 -35.96
C LEU A 805 31.36 -13.10 -36.50
N ILE A 806 31.52 -13.33 -37.78
CA ILE A 806 32.84 -13.29 -38.45
C ILE A 806 33.46 -11.87 -38.35
N ARG A 807 32.66 -10.84 -38.52
CA ARG A 807 33.11 -9.44 -38.37
C ARG A 807 33.57 -9.15 -36.96
N GLU A 808 32.73 -9.50 -35.94
CA GLU A 808 33.05 -9.33 -34.53
C GLU A 808 34.34 -10.11 -34.14
N ALA A 809 34.44 -11.33 -34.59
CA ALA A 809 35.59 -12.17 -34.33
C ALA A 809 36.90 -11.58 -34.95
N ASN A 810 36.82 -10.97 -36.16
CA ASN A 810 37.93 -10.27 -36.77
C ASN A 810 38.33 -9.01 -36.01
N GLU A 811 37.37 -8.23 -35.51
CA GLU A 811 37.60 -7.07 -34.64
C GLU A 811 38.32 -7.50 -33.36
N MET A 812 37.86 -8.61 -32.74
CA MET A 812 38.47 -9.18 -31.54
C MET A 812 39.94 -9.62 -31.80
N LEU A 813 40.25 -10.16 -33.00
CA LEU A 813 41.61 -10.56 -33.37
C LEU A 813 42.59 -9.39 -33.42
N VAL A 814 42.11 -8.22 -33.84
CA VAL A 814 43.00 -7.00 -33.99
C VAL A 814 42.98 -6.17 -32.70
N SER A 815 42.05 -6.42 -31.78
CA SER A 815 41.99 -5.77 -30.47
C SER A 815 43.02 -6.36 -29.48
N ASP A 816 43.26 -5.64 -28.37
CA ASP A 816 44.05 -6.12 -27.24
C ASP A 816 43.31 -7.10 -26.33
N ALA A 817 42.09 -7.49 -26.70
CA ALA A 817 41.25 -8.39 -25.91
C ALA A 817 41.85 -9.81 -25.76
N LEU A 818 42.56 -10.30 -26.79
CA LEU A 818 43.22 -11.59 -26.78
C LEU A 818 44.68 -11.49 -26.39
N THR A 819 45.06 -12.01 -25.24
CA THR A 819 46.40 -11.86 -24.67
C THR A 819 47.37 -12.97 -25.04
N THR A 820 46.91 -14.13 -25.58
CA THR A 820 47.76 -15.25 -25.93
C THR A 820 47.74 -15.53 -27.43
N GLN A 821 48.88 -15.95 -27.97
CA GLN A 821 48.98 -16.35 -29.37
C GLN A 821 48.12 -17.56 -29.72
N GLU A 822 47.98 -18.51 -28.77
CA GLU A 822 47.15 -19.73 -28.94
C GLU A 822 45.67 -19.34 -29.10
N ALA A 823 45.18 -18.37 -28.31
CA ALA A 823 43.79 -17.84 -28.45
C ALA A 823 43.59 -17.13 -29.83
N LYS A 824 44.56 -16.33 -30.28
CA LYS A 824 44.49 -15.67 -31.59
C LYS A 824 44.51 -16.72 -32.72
N ASP A 825 45.35 -17.72 -32.66
CA ASP A 825 45.41 -18.76 -33.69
C ASP A 825 44.13 -19.64 -33.68
N GLY A 826 43.54 -19.88 -32.50
CA GLY A 826 42.29 -20.60 -32.35
C GLY A 826 41.14 -19.83 -32.99
N LEU A 827 41.03 -18.52 -32.71
CA LEU A 827 39.98 -17.66 -33.26
C LEU A 827 40.13 -17.50 -34.78
N SER A 828 41.38 -17.32 -35.29
CA SER A 828 41.65 -17.26 -36.73
C SER A 828 41.18 -18.49 -37.48
N LYS A 829 41.41 -19.69 -36.91
CA LYS A 829 40.95 -20.95 -37.50
C LYS A 829 39.43 -21.07 -37.48
N ALA A 830 38.78 -20.58 -36.43
CA ALA A 830 37.35 -20.59 -36.36
C ALA A 830 36.71 -19.66 -37.41
N ILE A 831 37.26 -18.47 -37.58
CA ILE A 831 36.86 -17.55 -38.63
C ILE A 831 37.04 -18.14 -40.04
N GLU A 832 38.18 -18.75 -40.31
CA GLU A 832 38.42 -19.40 -41.60
C GLU A 832 37.42 -20.53 -41.89
N ALA A 833 37.13 -21.35 -40.86
CA ALA A 833 36.13 -22.40 -40.97
C ALA A 833 34.71 -21.85 -41.20
N ALA A 834 34.33 -20.77 -40.48
CA ALA A 834 33.02 -20.10 -40.62
C ALA A 834 32.86 -19.46 -41.99
N SER A 835 33.91 -18.74 -42.47
CA SER A 835 33.90 -18.08 -43.82
C SER A 835 33.79 -19.06 -44.98
N GLY A 836 34.19 -20.33 -44.76
CA GLY A 836 34.06 -21.36 -45.79
C GLY A 836 32.69 -22.08 -45.85
N VAL A 837 31.80 -21.77 -44.93
CA VAL A 837 30.45 -22.37 -44.91
C VAL A 837 29.49 -21.71 -45.89
N GLY A 838 29.74 -20.45 -46.24
CA GLY A 838 28.89 -19.64 -47.13
C GLY A 838 29.19 -19.80 -48.63
N GLU A 839 30.24 -20.55 -49.05
CA GLU A 839 30.52 -20.94 -50.43
C GLU A 839 30.03 -22.36 -50.72
#